data_3acbc3b2128a2fcbe65628bdb6946f3b
#
_entry.id   3acbc3b2128a2fcbe65628bdb6946f3b
#
_cell.length_a   1.000
_cell.length_b   1.000
_cell.length_c   1.000
_cell.angle_alpha   90.00
_cell.angle_beta   90.00
_cell.angle_gamma   90.00
#
_symmetry.space_group_name_H-M   'P 1'
#
loop_
_entity.id
_entity.type
_entity.pdbx_description
1 polymer ?
#
loop_
_entity_poly.entity_id
_entity_poly.type
_entity_poly.pdbx_seq_one_letter_code
_entity_poly.pdbx_strand_id
1 'polypeptide(L)'
;MKSTLIHIYIAIILTLLCSPILAQSDKGNIRIYGKIIDATTKEELPYTSVRIKNTSNGCSSDNNGNFSFYANELRDTLIISSIGYSEEKIAISKNTRMPLKVKLKPIDYNLKTVTIKPKKEKYKKKDNPAVILARNIIEKRNDNSPKNKPFYSRNRHEKLNVALNNFKTDGSNNFKGQFNFLEQYIDTSLISGKPILHISARELIATDYYRKEPKREKQHIKARKRNGIDDMFSTGEIEALYEETFKDVDIFQDNVSLFGSKFVSPLSKLGTTFYRYYIMDTTEIDGEKCINLAFSPFNVESFGFTGHIFVTADSTFFVKSVQMNVPHDINMNFIEYMNIKQNFSRLPDGTRILNDESLVCEFKIANALNGFYAHRQVAYRNYQFESNEFAEHILNHPSEVLEDDNSMKKEEDYWNANRINEVTEKERSVALMMKELRSNPIYYWMEKGVAFLFTGWIPIRENEPPVFYGPVNTSVSYNELEGWRLRTGAMTSAYLNPHLFGRFFVAYGTSDHQWKYMGEVEYSFKKKKEHPNEFPIHSLRLHYESDILQYGQNYHHTNKDNIFLSLKRKSDNKIGYVKNAEFTYTHELYNHFSYKLTLRNRIDIASHLIPFERTTTTDGITTSNLVKELNQSEVELTLRYAPKEKFTQSKWNRHSLLPEHPVFTLSHKVGVKGVLGSHFNYHHTEASFEKRFWFSAFGYTDCTIRAGKVWDKVPFPLLIMPSANLSYTIQDGSYSLMNAMEFFNDEYASWDLAYYMNGLIFNRLPLIRKLNWREVITFKGMYGHLSHKNRPTPDNTGTLFKFPYENDSYHYLESEPYMEMGVGIENIFRVLRIDYVRRLTYRNLPGVDKWGIRIKFHIQF
;
A
#
# COMPACT_ATOMS: atom_id res chain seq x y z
N MET A 1 -0.42 -2.67 11.40
CA MET A 1 0.72 -2.90 12.31
C MET A 1 1.87 -3.71 11.71
N LYS A 2 1.68 -4.72 10.85
CA LYS A 2 2.79 -5.43 10.19
C LYS A 2 3.56 -4.56 9.19
N SER A 3 2.90 -3.69 8.44
CA SER A 3 3.54 -2.73 7.53
C SER A 3 4.46 -1.73 8.24
N THR A 4 4.13 -1.33 9.45
CA THR A 4 4.83 -0.28 10.22
C THR A 4 6.17 -0.76 10.79
N LEU A 5 6.23 -1.99 11.25
CA LEU A 5 7.47 -2.60 11.74
C LEU A 5 8.49 -2.81 10.61
N ILE A 6 8.02 -3.11 9.41
CA ILE A 6 8.85 -3.32 8.22
C ILE A 6 9.71 -2.10 7.92
N HIS A 7 9.15 -0.91 7.90
CA HIS A 7 9.89 0.31 7.57
C HIS A 7 10.92 0.69 8.63
N ILE A 8 10.63 0.46 9.92
CA ILE A 8 11.58 0.71 11.01
C ILE A 8 12.77 -0.27 10.92
N TYR A 9 12.52 -1.51 10.56
CA TYR A 9 13.58 -2.53 10.47
C TYR A 9 14.41 -2.43 9.20
N ILE A 10 13.83 -2.09 8.04
CA ILE A 10 14.61 -1.73 6.84
C ILE A 10 15.58 -0.59 7.18
N ALA A 11 15.14 0.39 7.95
CA ALA A 11 15.99 1.47 8.43
C ALA A 11 17.16 0.97 9.32
N ILE A 12 16.91 0.03 10.22
CA ILE A 12 17.92 -0.51 11.15
C ILE A 12 18.96 -1.37 10.43
N ILE A 13 18.55 -2.16 9.40
CA ILE A 13 19.50 -2.98 8.63
C ILE A 13 20.45 -2.12 7.82
N LEU A 14 19.93 -1.05 7.25
CA LEU A 14 20.68 -0.16 6.39
C LEU A 14 21.64 0.77 7.16
N THR A 15 21.42 0.98 8.47
CA THR A 15 22.36 1.71 9.32
C THR A 15 23.66 0.97 9.58
N LEU A 16 23.68 -0.34 9.41
CA LEU A 16 24.86 -1.16 9.69
C LEU A 16 25.84 -1.24 8.49
N LEU A 17 25.50 -0.69 7.32
CA LEU A 17 26.27 -0.81 6.07
C LEU A 17 26.97 0.49 5.61
N CYS A 18 27.28 1.43 6.48
CA CYS A 18 27.81 2.74 6.08
C CYS A 18 29.31 2.95 6.31
N SER A 19 30.06 3.31 5.28
CA SER A 19 31.14 4.33 5.19
C SER A 19 31.98 4.27 3.89
N PRO A 20 32.66 5.37 3.49
CA PRO A 20 32.91 5.76 2.09
C PRO A 20 34.24 5.36 1.42
N ILE A 21 34.36 5.42 0.08
CA ILE A 21 35.44 6.04 -0.75
C ILE A 21 35.25 5.88 -2.28
N LEU A 22 35.62 6.87 -2.97
CA LEU A 22 35.90 7.36 -4.34
C LEU A 22 35.86 6.44 -5.57
N ALA A 23 35.37 7.04 -6.64
CA ALA A 23 35.02 6.51 -7.94
C ALA A 23 36.13 6.50 -8.99
N GLN A 24 36.01 5.64 -10.00
CA GLN A 24 36.60 5.82 -11.34
C GLN A 24 35.58 5.46 -12.44
N SER A 25 35.60 6.24 -13.52
CA SER A 25 34.59 6.29 -14.59
C SER A 25 34.84 5.31 -15.71
N ASP A 26 33.75 4.84 -16.38
CA ASP A 26 33.83 4.17 -17.66
C ASP A 26 32.98 4.86 -18.75
N LYS A 27 33.37 4.66 -19.99
CA LYS A 27 33.05 5.41 -21.20
C LYS A 27 31.69 5.04 -21.80
N GLY A 28 30.89 6.05 -22.14
CA GLY A 28 29.72 5.88 -22.99
C GLY A 28 28.76 7.05 -22.97
N ASN A 29 28.39 7.55 -21.81
CA ASN A 29 27.49 8.70 -21.65
C ASN A 29 28.19 9.82 -20.89
N ILE A 30 28.17 11.03 -21.47
CA ILE A 30 28.82 12.17 -20.85
C ILE A 30 27.85 12.85 -19.91
N ARG A 31 28.23 12.94 -18.63
CA ARG A 31 27.41 13.57 -17.62
C ARG A 31 27.50 15.07 -17.67
N ILE A 32 26.36 15.75 -17.85
CA ILE A 32 26.21 17.20 -17.78
C ILE A 32 25.57 17.52 -16.43
N TYR A 33 26.25 18.31 -15.61
CA TYR A 33 25.76 18.69 -14.29
C TYR A 33 26.23 20.07 -13.86
N GLY A 34 25.47 20.68 -12.96
CA GLY A 34 25.76 22.03 -12.50
C GLY A 34 24.76 22.55 -11.50
N LYS A 35 24.83 23.88 -11.25
CA LYS A 35 23.97 24.60 -10.34
C LYS A 35 23.45 25.87 -10.99
N ILE A 36 22.16 26.16 -10.76
CA ILE A 36 21.47 27.34 -11.32
C ILE A 36 21.08 28.23 -10.16
N ILE A 37 21.42 29.51 -10.30
CA ILE A 37 21.13 30.54 -9.30
C ILE A 37 20.57 31.79 -9.98
N ASP A 38 19.81 32.58 -9.24
CA ASP A 38 19.43 33.91 -9.63
C ASP A 38 20.66 34.83 -9.76
N ALA A 39 20.77 35.52 -10.85
CA ALA A 39 21.90 36.42 -11.13
C ALA A 39 21.99 37.58 -10.14
N THR A 40 20.83 38.04 -9.62
CA THR A 40 20.69 39.22 -8.74
C THR A 40 20.74 38.83 -7.25
N THR A 41 19.82 37.93 -6.83
CA THR A 41 19.68 37.53 -5.40
C THR A 41 20.65 36.49 -4.95
N LYS A 42 21.26 35.74 -5.89
CA LYS A 42 22.13 34.57 -5.64
C LYS A 42 21.39 33.39 -5.02
N GLU A 43 20.11 33.46 -4.88
CA GLU A 43 19.29 32.36 -4.43
C GLU A 43 19.27 31.21 -5.46
N GLU A 44 19.15 30.00 -4.99
CA GLU A 44 19.07 28.82 -5.83
C GLU A 44 17.75 28.81 -6.60
N LEU A 45 17.79 28.39 -7.88
CA LEU A 45 16.62 28.34 -8.73
C LEU A 45 16.15 26.88 -8.89
N PRO A 46 15.13 26.47 -8.14
CA PRO A 46 14.55 25.14 -8.26
C PRO A 46 13.68 25.02 -9.51
N TYR A 47 13.55 23.77 -9.98
CA TYR A 47 12.65 23.38 -11.08
C TYR A 47 12.91 24.11 -12.40
N THR A 48 14.11 24.60 -12.60
CA THR A 48 14.58 25.20 -13.84
C THR A 48 14.80 24.12 -14.88
N SER A 49 14.23 24.24 -16.07
CA SER A 49 14.44 23.31 -17.18
C SER A 49 15.85 23.48 -17.74
N VAL A 50 16.57 22.37 -17.91
CA VAL A 50 17.87 22.28 -18.57
C VAL A 50 17.76 21.20 -19.62
N ARG A 51 17.92 21.53 -20.89
CA ARG A 51 17.80 20.57 -22.01
C ARG A 51 18.81 20.85 -23.14
N ILE A 52 19.09 19.84 -23.91
CA ILE A 52 19.87 19.98 -25.15
C ILE A 52 18.94 20.57 -26.22
N LYS A 53 19.47 21.56 -26.96
CA LYS A 53 18.71 22.24 -28.01
C LYS A 53 18.17 21.24 -29.03
N ASN A 54 16.92 21.48 -29.47
CA ASN A 54 16.17 20.68 -30.45
C ASN A 54 15.96 19.20 -30.06
N THR A 55 16.07 18.88 -28.76
CA THR A 55 15.80 17.54 -28.22
C THR A 55 14.93 17.61 -26.99
N SER A 56 14.34 16.49 -26.59
CA SER A 56 13.70 16.31 -25.28
C SER A 56 14.68 15.83 -24.20
N ASN A 57 15.99 15.70 -24.52
CA ASN A 57 16.98 15.25 -23.55
C ASN A 57 17.38 16.37 -22.62
N GLY A 58 17.17 16.19 -21.32
CA GLY A 58 17.41 17.17 -20.29
C GLY A 58 16.79 16.77 -18.95
N CYS A 59 16.83 17.68 -17.99
CA CYS A 59 16.23 17.50 -16.66
C CYS A 59 15.75 18.85 -16.12
N SER A 60 15.07 18.84 -14.97
CA SER A 60 14.84 20.03 -14.16
C SER A 60 15.81 20.08 -12.98
N SER A 61 16.15 21.30 -12.53
CA SER A 61 16.98 21.45 -11.32
C SER A 61 16.22 21.00 -10.08
N ASP A 62 16.98 20.51 -9.09
CA ASP A 62 16.47 20.21 -7.75
C ASP A 62 16.17 21.49 -6.95
N ASN A 63 15.80 21.33 -5.67
CA ASN A 63 15.47 22.45 -4.78
C ASN A 63 16.63 23.38 -4.48
N ASN A 64 17.84 22.86 -4.56
CA ASN A 64 19.06 23.60 -4.34
C ASN A 64 19.63 24.13 -5.67
N GLY A 65 18.82 24.09 -6.73
CA GLY A 65 19.20 24.55 -8.06
C GLY A 65 20.19 23.63 -8.79
N ASN A 66 20.50 22.44 -8.27
CA ASN A 66 21.42 21.53 -8.94
C ASN A 66 20.69 20.75 -10.03
N PHE A 67 21.37 20.44 -11.12
CA PHE A 67 20.87 19.62 -12.22
C PHE A 67 21.92 18.61 -12.66
N SER A 68 21.49 17.47 -13.17
CA SER A 68 22.36 16.45 -13.72
C SER A 68 21.59 15.56 -14.68
N PHE A 69 22.16 15.29 -15.85
CA PHE A 69 21.66 14.29 -16.81
C PHE A 69 22.79 13.83 -17.73
N TYR A 70 22.54 12.78 -18.51
CA TYR A 70 23.51 12.22 -19.43
C TYR A 70 23.17 12.56 -20.88
N ALA A 71 24.22 12.83 -21.67
CA ALA A 71 24.10 13.06 -23.11
C ALA A 71 25.08 12.13 -23.85
N ASN A 72 24.67 11.69 -25.05
CA ASN A 72 25.48 10.81 -25.90
C ASN A 72 26.64 11.55 -26.55
N GLU A 73 26.50 12.86 -26.77
CA GLU A 73 27.52 13.73 -27.37
C GLU A 73 27.61 15.09 -26.68
N LEU A 74 28.83 15.62 -26.58
CA LEU A 74 29.12 16.99 -26.13
C LEU A 74 29.42 17.91 -27.31
N ARG A 75 28.52 18.10 -28.24
CA ARG A 75 28.61 19.11 -29.30
C ARG A 75 27.25 19.72 -29.56
N ASP A 76 26.73 20.47 -28.55
CA ASP A 76 25.43 21.07 -28.68
C ASP A 76 25.26 22.27 -27.75
N THR A 77 24.13 22.89 -27.76
CA THR A 77 23.75 24.02 -26.91
C THR A 77 22.77 23.57 -25.84
N LEU A 78 23.09 23.82 -24.57
CA LEU A 78 22.10 23.70 -23.48
C LEU A 78 21.19 24.92 -23.51
N ILE A 79 19.92 24.67 -23.42
CA ILE A 79 18.87 25.69 -23.18
C ILE A 79 18.44 25.56 -21.74
N ILE A 80 18.53 26.67 -20.98
CA ILE A 80 18.18 26.72 -19.58
C ILE A 80 17.12 27.79 -19.42
N SER A 81 15.93 27.38 -18.96
CA SER A 81 14.79 28.27 -18.83
C SER A 81 14.07 28.07 -17.49
N SER A 82 13.67 29.16 -16.87
CA SER A 82 12.92 29.18 -15.60
C SER A 82 11.84 30.24 -15.65
N ILE A 83 10.74 30.04 -14.93
CA ILE A 83 9.61 30.94 -14.88
C ILE A 83 10.05 32.27 -14.28
N GLY A 84 9.88 33.38 -15.03
CA GLY A 84 10.27 34.70 -14.59
C GLY A 84 11.72 35.09 -14.88
N TYR A 85 12.47 34.24 -15.61
CA TYR A 85 13.88 34.48 -15.97
C TYR A 85 14.07 34.44 -17.49
N SER A 86 15.07 35.20 -17.98
CA SER A 86 15.50 35.08 -19.36
C SER A 86 16.16 33.74 -19.66
N GLU A 87 15.83 33.17 -20.82
CA GLU A 87 16.46 31.95 -21.31
C GLU A 87 17.98 32.13 -21.46
N GLU A 88 18.76 31.19 -20.96
CA GLU A 88 20.21 31.15 -21.10
C GLU A 88 20.60 30.00 -22.06
N LYS A 89 21.51 30.29 -23.00
CA LYS A 89 22.04 29.33 -23.97
C LYS A 89 23.51 29.10 -23.73
N ILE A 90 23.90 27.90 -23.39
CA ILE A 90 25.28 27.54 -23.09
C ILE A 90 25.75 26.50 -24.09
N ALA A 91 26.71 26.86 -24.96
CA ALA A 91 27.36 25.91 -25.83
C ALA A 91 28.23 24.95 -25.01
N ILE A 92 28.03 23.66 -25.16
CA ILE A 92 28.80 22.61 -24.49
C ILE A 92 29.69 21.86 -25.48
N SER A 93 30.89 21.56 -25.07
CA SER A 93 31.88 20.83 -25.82
C SER A 93 32.67 19.89 -24.91
N LYS A 94 33.50 19.03 -25.48
CA LYS A 94 34.39 18.12 -24.72
C LYS A 94 35.29 18.84 -23.72
N ASN A 95 35.55 20.12 -23.95
CA ASN A 95 36.42 20.95 -23.10
C ASN A 95 35.62 21.73 -22.02
N THR A 96 34.31 21.63 -22.00
CA THR A 96 33.46 22.34 -21.05
C THR A 96 33.71 21.76 -19.63
N ARG A 97 34.15 22.62 -18.73
CA ARG A 97 34.42 22.22 -17.33
C ARG A 97 33.11 22.07 -16.56
N MET A 98 32.97 20.94 -15.88
CA MET A 98 31.83 20.66 -14.95
C MET A 98 32.28 20.79 -13.50
N PRO A 99 31.43 21.17 -12.52
CA PRO A 99 30.04 21.56 -12.66
C PRO A 99 29.80 22.92 -13.34
N LEU A 100 28.75 23.03 -14.14
CA LEU A 100 28.30 24.30 -14.70
C LEU A 100 27.69 25.19 -13.61
N LYS A 101 28.09 26.46 -13.58
CA LYS A 101 27.48 27.47 -12.71
C LYS A 101 26.68 28.43 -13.60
N VAL A 102 25.36 28.25 -13.60
CA VAL A 102 24.43 29.03 -14.42
C VAL A 102 23.79 30.14 -13.59
N LYS A 103 23.77 31.36 -14.16
CA LYS A 103 23.13 32.50 -13.50
C LYS A 103 22.05 33.02 -14.41
N LEU A 104 20.78 32.76 -14.08
CA LEU A 104 19.66 33.27 -14.83
C LEU A 104 19.33 34.71 -14.39
N LYS A 105 19.10 35.58 -15.37
CA LYS A 105 18.69 36.96 -15.13
C LYS A 105 17.17 37.03 -15.04
N PRO A 106 16.58 37.66 -13.99
CA PRO A 106 15.15 37.91 -13.95
C PRO A 106 14.73 38.73 -15.19
N ILE A 107 13.57 38.42 -15.73
CA ILE A 107 13.00 39.23 -16.84
C ILE A 107 12.44 40.52 -16.23
N ASP A 108 13.11 41.65 -16.53
CA ASP A 108 12.62 42.96 -16.13
C ASP A 108 11.61 43.43 -17.15
N TYR A 109 10.33 43.43 -16.79
CA TYR A 109 9.28 44.08 -17.56
C TYR A 109 9.24 45.57 -17.17
N ASN A 110 10.29 46.33 -17.49
CA ASN A 110 10.26 47.77 -17.29
C ASN A 110 10.74 48.58 -18.50
N LEU A 111 9.82 49.21 -19.16
CA LEU A 111 10.05 50.43 -19.93
C LEU A 111 9.97 51.62 -18.96
N LYS A 112 11.15 52.31 -18.75
CA LYS A 112 11.36 53.65 -18.17
C LYS A 112 11.08 53.84 -16.67
N THR A 113 12.20 53.96 -15.95
CA THR A 113 12.50 54.89 -14.82
C THR A 113 11.37 55.17 -13.82
N VAL A 114 11.36 54.44 -12.70
CA VAL A 114 11.23 54.96 -11.31
C VAL A 114 11.59 53.84 -10.37
N THR A 115 12.40 54.11 -9.36
CA THR A 115 12.82 53.18 -8.32
C THR A 115 11.62 52.74 -7.45
N ILE A 116 10.92 51.73 -7.88
CA ILE A 116 9.89 51.07 -7.06
C ILE A 116 10.24 49.56 -7.06
N LYS A 117 10.38 48.94 -5.85
CA LYS A 117 10.54 47.52 -5.70
C LYS A 117 9.45 46.79 -6.52
N PRO A 118 9.78 45.88 -7.43
CA PRO A 118 8.78 45.28 -8.30
C PRO A 118 7.79 44.50 -7.43
N LYS A 119 6.52 44.94 -7.43
CA LYS A 119 5.39 44.11 -6.97
C LYS A 119 5.34 42.93 -7.92
N LYS A 120 5.51 41.69 -7.43
CA LYS A 120 5.24 40.50 -8.21
C LYS A 120 3.83 40.63 -8.80
N GLU A 121 3.74 40.71 -10.13
CA GLU A 121 2.42 40.74 -10.79
C GLU A 121 1.65 39.48 -10.39
N LYS A 122 0.40 39.68 -9.95
CA LYS A 122 -0.47 38.56 -9.60
C LYS A 122 -0.76 37.76 -10.87
N TYR A 123 -0.53 36.45 -10.84
CA TYR A 123 -0.90 35.52 -11.91
C TYR A 123 -2.39 35.73 -12.30
N LYS A 124 -2.65 36.06 -13.56
CA LYS A 124 -4.00 36.22 -14.10
C LYS A 124 -4.37 35.00 -14.91
N LYS A 125 -5.53 34.41 -14.64
CA LYS A 125 -6.07 33.26 -15.40
C LYS A 125 -6.83 33.69 -16.64
N LYS A 126 -7.55 34.82 -16.53
CA LYS A 126 -8.40 35.33 -17.60
C LYS A 126 -7.52 35.80 -18.74
N ASP A 127 -7.83 35.39 -19.95
CA ASP A 127 -7.14 35.76 -21.20
C ASP A 127 -5.63 35.41 -21.24
N ASN A 128 -5.18 34.47 -20.40
CA ASN A 128 -3.81 33.99 -20.36
C ASN A 128 -3.58 32.98 -21.50
N PRO A 129 -2.67 33.22 -22.45
CA PRO A 129 -2.42 32.32 -23.58
C PRO A 129 -1.99 30.90 -23.12
N ALA A 130 -1.21 30.79 -22.04
CA ALA A 130 -0.80 29.51 -21.50
C ALA A 130 -1.99 28.72 -20.93
N VAL A 131 -2.96 29.37 -20.29
CA VAL A 131 -4.18 28.74 -19.79
C VAL A 131 -5.10 28.32 -20.94
N ILE A 132 -5.17 29.13 -22.00
CA ILE A 132 -5.94 28.81 -23.22
C ILE A 132 -5.32 27.56 -23.88
N LEU A 133 -4.00 27.55 -24.05
CA LEU A 133 -3.28 26.39 -24.60
C LEU A 133 -3.51 25.13 -23.75
N ALA A 134 -3.34 25.25 -22.44
CA ALA A 134 -3.59 24.12 -21.51
C ALA A 134 -5.03 23.57 -21.63
N ARG A 135 -6.02 24.47 -21.75
CA ARG A 135 -7.43 24.08 -21.94
C ARG A 135 -7.63 23.30 -23.24
N ASN A 136 -7.06 23.79 -24.35
CA ASN A 136 -7.13 23.12 -25.65
C ASN A 136 -6.51 21.73 -25.62
N ILE A 137 -5.36 21.57 -24.94
CA ILE A 137 -4.72 20.27 -24.73
C ILE A 137 -5.64 19.34 -23.90
N ILE A 138 -6.21 19.85 -22.81
CA ILE A 138 -7.11 19.09 -21.91
C ILE A 138 -8.36 18.64 -22.67
N GLU A 139 -8.96 19.51 -23.48
CA GLU A 139 -10.14 19.16 -24.28
C GLU A 139 -9.85 18.05 -25.29
N LYS A 140 -8.69 18.13 -25.96
CA LYS A 140 -8.30 17.16 -27.02
C LYS A 140 -7.50 15.96 -26.52
N ARG A 141 -7.23 15.87 -25.22
CA ARG A 141 -6.30 14.86 -24.64
C ARG A 141 -6.62 13.41 -24.96
N ASN A 142 -7.88 13.10 -25.27
CA ASN A 142 -8.34 11.75 -25.57
C ASN A 142 -8.58 11.50 -27.07
N ASP A 143 -8.55 12.53 -27.95
CA ASP A 143 -8.91 12.40 -29.36
C ASP A 143 -8.00 11.41 -30.10
N ASN A 144 -6.71 11.45 -29.78
CA ASN A 144 -5.67 10.62 -30.39
C ASN A 144 -5.26 9.40 -29.52
N SER A 145 -6.07 9.03 -28.54
CA SER A 145 -5.77 7.90 -27.65
C SER A 145 -5.80 6.57 -28.41
N PRO A 146 -4.84 5.66 -28.20
CA PRO A 146 -4.90 4.31 -28.77
C PRO A 146 -6.09 3.49 -28.25
N LYS A 147 -6.64 3.88 -27.08
CA LYS A 147 -7.86 3.28 -26.49
C LYS A 147 -9.14 3.59 -27.28
N ASN A 148 -9.08 4.48 -28.26
CA ASN A 148 -10.18 4.73 -29.19
C ASN A 148 -10.30 3.64 -30.26
N LYS A 149 -9.20 2.93 -30.55
CA LYS A 149 -9.18 1.80 -31.47
C LYS A 149 -9.95 0.59 -30.89
N PRO A 150 -10.55 -0.25 -31.73
CA PRO A 150 -11.22 -1.47 -31.28
C PRO A 150 -10.30 -2.40 -30.48
N PHE A 151 -9.04 -2.49 -30.92
CA PHE A 151 -7.99 -3.33 -30.36
C PHE A 151 -6.64 -2.66 -30.51
N TYR A 152 -5.73 -2.91 -29.55
CA TYR A 152 -4.29 -2.82 -29.77
C TYR A 152 -3.55 -3.79 -28.87
N SER A 153 -2.36 -4.18 -29.34
CA SER A 153 -1.32 -4.82 -28.52
C SER A 153 0.00 -4.08 -28.68
N ARG A 154 0.88 -4.22 -27.66
CA ARG A 154 2.22 -3.62 -27.68
C ARG A 154 3.19 -4.47 -26.86
N ASN A 155 4.42 -4.55 -27.33
CA ASN A 155 5.48 -5.16 -26.54
C ASN A 155 5.96 -4.18 -25.46
N ARG A 156 6.18 -4.71 -24.26
CA ARG A 156 6.66 -3.98 -23.08
C ARG A 156 7.96 -4.58 -22.58
N HIS A 157 8.97 -3.75 -22.41
CA HIS A 157 10.16 -4.07 -21.66
C HIS A 157 10.27 -3.12 -20.48
N GLU A 158 10.29 -3.66 -19.26
CA GLU A 158 10.37 -2.90 -18.03
C GLU A 158 11.60 -3.28 -17.23
N LYS A 159 12.31 -2.28 -16.73
CA LYS A 159 13.40 -2.40 -15.75
C LYS A 159 13.04 -1.61 -14.50
N LEU A 160 13.31 -2.20 -13.34
CA LEU A 160 13.26 -1.51 -12.06
C LEU A 160 14.51 -1.83 -11.26
N ASN A 161 15.31 -0.81 -10.99
CA ASN A 161 16.51 -0.90 -10.19
C ASN A 161 16.29 -0.14 -8.88
N VAL A 162 16.63 -0.78 -7.76
CA VAL A 162 16.66 -0.14 -6.45
C VAL A 162 18.06 -0.20 -5.90
N ALA A 163 18.53 0.93 -5.37
CA ALA A 163 19.87 1.07 -4.83
C ALA A 163 19.87 1.80 -3.49
N LEU A 164 20.87 1.55 -2.68
CA LEU A 164 21.21 2.42 -1.54
C LEU A 164 21.78 3.72 -2.07
N ASN A 165 21.23 4.85 -1.64
CA ASN A 165 21.69 6.18 -2.05
C ASN A 165 22.73 6.74 -1.08
N ASN A 166 23.70 7.47 -1.58
CA ASN A 166 24.84 7.98 -0.81
C ASN A 166 25.61 6.88 -0.07
N PHE A 167 25.75 5.73 -0.72
CA PHE A 167 26.47 4.58 -0.18
C PHE A 167 27.97 4.77 -0.32
N LYS A 168 28.70 4.47 0.75
CA LYS A 168 30.14 4.67 0.82
C LYS A 168 30.75 3.53 1.63
N THR A 169 31.97 3.12 1.35
CA THR A 169 32.68 2.00 1.99
C THR A 169 33.78 2.42 2.97
N ASP A 170 33.86 3.70 3.42
CA ASP A 170 34.89 4.17 4.34
C ASP A 170 34.42 4.27 5.80
N GLY A 171 35.37 4.35 6.72
CA GLY A 171 35.19 4.76 8.10
C GLY A 171 34.68 3.67 9.07
N SER A 172 34.14 4.12 10.20
CA SER A 172 33.76 3.28 11.35
C SER A 172 32.67 2.23 11.09
N ASN A 173 31.95 2.37 9.99
CA ASN A 173 30.81 1.49 9.67
C ASN A 173 31.17 0.31 8.76
N ASN A 174 32.43 0.18 8.37
CA ASN A 174 32.88 -0.87 7.46
C ASN A 174 33.21 -2.20 8.16
N PHE A 175 32.68 -2.47 9.36
CA PHE A 175 32.99 -3.70 10.10
C PHE A 175 34.45 -4.16 9.89
N LYS A 176 35.40 -3.27 10.10
CA LYS A 176 36.85 -3.52 9.94
C LYS A 176 37.27 -3.92 8.50
N GLY A 177 36.66 -3.33 7.48
CA GLY A 177 37.06 -3.55 6.09
C GLY A 177 36.44 -4.78 5.41
N GLN A 178 35.56 -5.49 6.07
CA GLN A 178 34.95 -6.71 5.52
C GLN A 178 34.02 -6.47 4.32
N PHE A 179 33.59 -5.23 4.08
CA PHE A 179 32.73 -4.85 2.96
C PHE A 179 33.44 -3.99 1.89
N ASN A 180 34.78 -3.91 1.90
CA ASN A 180 35.52 -3.16 0.90
C ASN A 180 35.32 -3.66 -0.53
N PHE A 181 35.01 -4.94 -0.72
CA PHE A 181 34.72 -5.51 -2.03
C PHE A 181 33.49 -4.89 -2.71
N LEU A 182 32.61 -4.20 -1.96
CA LEU A 182 31.45 -3.51 -2.52
C LEU A 182 31.83 -2.28 -3.35
N GLU A 183 33.04 -1.74 -3.23
CA GLU A 183 33.50 -0.58 -4.03
C GLU A 183 33.36 -0.81 -5.52
N GLN A 184 33.71 -2.01 -5.98
CA GLN A 184 33.62 -2.36 -7.40
C GLN A 184 32.18 -2.34 -7.96
N TYR A 185 31.15 -2.41 -7.09
CA TYR A 185 29.73 -2.43 -7.45
C TYR A 185 29.05 -1.06 -7.35
N ILE A 186 29.77 -0.04 -6.83
CA ILE A 186 29.21 1.31 -6.68
C ILE A 186 28.98 1.92 -8.06
N ASP A 187 27.81 2.52 -8.23
CA ASP A 187 27.38 3.30 -9.38
C ASP A 187 27.06 4.74 -8.95
N THR A 188 26.57 5.55 -9.86
CA THR A 188 26.26 6.96 -9.60
C THR A 188 24.80 7.26 -9.90
N SER A 189 24.12 7.94 -8.97
CA SER A 189 22.75 8.41 -9.19
C SER A 189 22.65 9.33 -10.41
N LEU A 190 21.70 9.04 -11.28
CA LEU A 190 21.41 9.85 -12.48
C LEU A 190 20.98 11.29 -12.14
N ILE A 191 20.52 11.54 -10.91
CA ILE A 191 19.95 12.81 -10.48
C ILE A 191 20.93 13.58 -9.61
N SER A 192 21.19 13.06 -8.40
CA SER A 192 22.02 13.76 -7.41
C SER A 192 23.51 13.59 -7.64
N GLY A 193 23.92 12.63 -8.46
CA GLY A 193 25.33 12.28 -8.64
C GLY A 193 26.00 11.67 -7.41
N LYS A 194 25.22 11.30 -6.41
CA LYS A 194 25.69 10.57 -5.23
C LYS A 194 26.04 9.14 -5.59
N PRO A 195 27.02 8.52 -4.90
CA PRO A 195 27.31 7.11 -5.08
C PRO A 195 26.12 6.25 -4.66
N ILE A 196 25.77 5.26 -5.47
CA ILE A 196 24.67 4.32 -5.23
C ILE A 196 25.16 2.88 -5.31
N LEU A 197 24.58 2.00 -4.50
CA LEU A 197 24.84 0.57 -4.54
C LEU A 197 23.54 -0.15 -4.91
N HIS A 198 23.48 -0.75 -6.11
CA HIS A 198 22.32 -1.49 -6.56
C HIS A 198 22.09 -2.72 -5.66
N ILE A 199 20.91 -2.80 -5.04
CA ILE A 199 20.52 -3.89 -4.14
C ILE A 199 19.41 -4.76 -4.70
N SER A 200 18.69 -4.28 -5.71
CA SER A 200 17.66 -5.02 -6.43
C SER A 200 17.64 -4.59 -7.89
N ALA A 201 17.59 -5.56 -8.79
CA ALA A 201 17.43 -5.36 -10.22
C ALA A 201 16.35 -6.31 -10.75
N ARG A 202 15.28 -5.73 -11.27
CA ARG A 202 14.13 -6.45 -11.85
C ARG A 202 14.02 -6.14 -13.33
N GLU A 203 13.68 -7.15 -14.11
CA GLU A 203 13.47 -7.02 -15.53
C GLU A 203 12.24 -7.83 -15.95
N LEU A 204 11.42 -7.28 -16.84
CA LEU A 204 10.18 -7.88 -17.32
C LEU A 204 10.05 -7.67 -18.82
N ILE A 205 9.72 -8.73 -19.55
CA ILE A 205 9.28 -8.68 -20.94
C ILE A 205 7.85 -9.19 -21.01
N ALA A 206 6.95 -8.37 -21.52
CA ALA A 206 5.52 -8.67 -21.61
C ALA A 206 4.93 -8.14 -22.91
N THR A 207 3.70 -8.57 -23.22
CA THR A 207 2.85 -7.94 -24.20
C THR A 207 1.57 -7.49 -23.53
N ASP A 208 1.25 -6.21 -23.66
CA ASP A 208 -0.01 -5.64 -23.18
C ASP A 208 -1.04 -5.75 -24.31
N TYR A 209 -2.27 -6.15 -23.97
CA TYR A 209 -3.41 -6.29 -24.87
C TYR A 209 -4.57 -5.43 -24.38
N TYR A 210 -5.20 -4.74 -25.28
CA TYR A 210 -6.40 -3.93 -25.05
C TYR A 210 -7.46 -4.23 -26.09
N ARG A 211 -8.72 -4.39 -25.65
CA ARG A 211 -9.92 -4.44 -26.49
C ARG A 211 -10.95 -3.47 -25.93
N LYS A 212 -11.55 -2.69 -26.80
CA LYS A 212 -12.52 -1.66 -26.43
C LYS A 212 -13.88 -2.25 -26.02
N GLU A 213 -14.40 -3.21 -26.81
CA GLU A 213 -15.72 -3.79 -26.60
C GLU A 213 -15.71 -5.30 -26.79
N PRO A 214 -16.11 -6.09 -25.78
CA PRO A 214 -16.20 -5.69 -24.37
C PRO A 214 -14.84 -5.26 -23.82
N LYS A 215 -14.82 -4.22 -23.01
CA LYS A 215 -13.56 -3.67 -22.51
C LYS A 215 -12.74 -4.72 -21.76
N ARG A 216 -11.53 -4.97 -22.24
CA ARG A 216 -10.55 -5.89 -21.66
C ARG A 216 -9.17 -5.28 -21.72
N GLU A 217 -8.43 -5.40 -20.65
CA GLU A 217 -7.02 -5.06 -20.56
C GLU A 217 -6.31 -6.27 -19.96
N LYS A 218 -5.31 -6.81 -20.63
CA LYS A 218 -4.57 -8.00 -20.25
C LYS A 218 -3.08 -7.79 -20.44
N GLN A 219 -2.29 -8.39 -19.57
CA GLN A 219 -0.84 -8.44 -19.69
C GLN A 219 -0.39 -9.91 -19.79
N HIS A 220 0.41 -10.22 -20.78
CA HIS A 220 1.05 -11.52 -20.93
C HIS A 220 2.55 -11.39 -20.68
N ILE A 221 3.00 -11.90 -19.53
CA ILE A 221 4.39 -11.91 -19.12
C ILE A 221 5.10 -13.10 -19.74
N LYS A 222 6.06 -12.81 -20.60
CA LYS A 222 6.86 -13.81 -21.33
C LYS A 222 8.15 -14.17 -20.59
N ALA A 223 8.77 -13.17 -19.95
CA ALA A 223 10.00 -13.35 -19.19
C ALA A 223 10.03 -12.40 -17.98
N ARG A 224 10.57 -12.90 -16.88
CA ARG A 224 10.78 -12.15 -15.66
C ARG A 224 12.11 -12.54 -15.03
N LYS A 225 12.89 -11.52 -14.60
CA LYS A 225 14.15 -11.71 -13.90
C LYS A 225 14.16 -10.86 -12.65
N ARG A 226 14.64 -11.41 -11.54
CA ARG A 226 14.76 -10.73 -10.26
C ARG A 226 16.13 -11.09 -9.68
N ASN A 227 16.89 -10.07 -9.30
CA ASN A 227 18.20 -10.23 -8.66
C ASN A 227 18.27 -9.31 -7.45
N GLY A 228 18.98 -9.75 -6.42
CA GLY A 228 19.26 -8.89 -5.27
C GLY A 228 18.55 -9.32 -3.99
N ILE A 229 18.17 -8.33 -3.19
CA ILE A 229 17.49 -8.57 -1.89
C ILE A 229 16.04 -9.06 -2.04
N ASP A 230 15.49 -9.03 -3.24
CA ASP A 230 14.13 -9.47 -3.51
C ASP A 230 13.88 -10.93 -3.13
N ASP A 231 14.92 -11.75 -3.19
CA ASP A 231 14.85 -13.15 -2.79
C ASP A 231 14.67 -13.31 -1.27
N MET A 232 15.15 -12.34 -0.48
CA MET A 232 15.01 -12.33 0.98
C MET A 232 13.62 -11.92 1.42
N PHE A 233 13.12 -10.88 0.78
CA PHE A 233 11.89 -10.19 1.13
C PHE A 233 10.79 -10.50 0.11
N SER A 234 10.69 -11.73 -0.36
CA SER A 234 9.53 -12.17 -1.14
C SER A 234 8.25 -12.17 -0.28
N THR A 235 8.16 -11.15 0.57
CA THR A 235 6.95 -10.83 1.31
C THR A 235 6.05 -10.03 0.37
N GLY A 236 4.79 -10.40 0.26
CA GLY A 236 3.82 -9.68 -0.55
C GLY A 236 3.71 -8.20 -0.21
N GLU A 237 4.25 -7.80 0.94
CA GLU A 237 4.31 -6.42 1.39
C GLU A 237 5.32 -5.58 0.59
N ILE A 238 6.47 -6.14 0.22
CA ILE A 238 7.44 -5.47 -0.67
C ILE A 238 6.96 -5.47 -2.11
N GLU A 239 6.36 -6.55 -2.58
CA GLU A 239 5.68 -6.56 -3.87
C GLU A 239 4.58 -5.49 -3.91
N ALA A 240 3.76 -5.38 -2.84
CA ALA A 240 2.76 -4.33 -2.70
C ALA A 240 3.37 -2.93 -2.77
N LEU A 241 4.46 -2.73 -2.04
CA LEU A 241 5.15 -1.45 -2.03
C LEU A 241 5.66 -1.09 -3.44
N TYR A 242 6.25 -2.05 -4.15
CA TYR A 242 6.69 -1.82 -5.53
C TYR A 242 5.53 -1.53 -6.47
N GLU A 243 4.48 -2.33 -6.42
CA GLU A 243 3.29 -2.13 -7.27
C GLU A 243 2.55 -0.82 -6.96
N GLU A 244 2.48 -0.41 -5.69
CA GLU A 244 1.87 0.86 -5.30
C GLU A 244 2.76 2.07 -5.64
N THR A 245 4.07 1.91 -5.52
CA THR A 245 5.05 2.98 -5.74
C THR A 245 5.29 3.23 -7.22
N PHE A 246 5.43 2.14 -8.01
CA PHE A 246 5.88 2.19 -9.40
C PHE A 246 4.77 1.78 -10.37
N LYS A 247 3.56 2.33 -10.19
CA LYS A 247 2.44 2.16 -11.14
C LYS A 247 2.75 2.83 -12.48
N ASP A 248 2.10 2.34 -13.54
CA ASP A 248 2.11 3.01 -14.83
C ASP A 248 1.48 4.41 -14.70
N VAL A 249 2.16 5.40 -15.23
CA VAL A 249 1.72 6.79 -15.21
C VAL A 249 0.91 7.09 -16.47
N ASP A 250 -0.34 7.50 -16.30
CA ASP A 250 -1.16 8.01 -17.39
C ASP A 250 -1.53 9.48 -17.11
N ILE A 251 -0.76 10.40 -17.70
CA ILE A 251 -0.96 11.85 -17.52
C ILE A 251 -2.28 12.36 -18.13
N PHE A 252 -2.90 11.59 -19.02
CA PHE A 252 -4.16 11.96 -19.68
C PHE A 252 -5.39 11.63 -18.82
N GLN A 253 -5.19 10.91 -17.69
CA GLN A 253 -6.20 10.76 -16.65
C GLN A 253 -6.30 12.01 -15.78
N ASP A 254 -7.39 12.13 -15.02
CA ASP A 254 -7.56 13.26 -14.08
C ASP A 254 -6.62 13.14 -12.87
N ASN A 255 -6.25 11.92 -12.48
CA ASN A 255 -5.32 11.67 -11.38
C ASN A 255 -4.28 10.64 -11.77
N VAL A 256 -3.05 10.85 -11.32
CA VAL A 256 -1.93 9.91 -11.36
C VAL A 256 -1.79 9.28 -9.97
N SER A 257 -1.83 7.95 -9.90
CA SER A 257 -1.68 7.22 -8.63
C SER A 257 -0.22 6.85 -8.42
N LEU A 258 0.38 7.35 -7.34
CA LEU A 258 1.77 7.10 -6.95
C LEU A 258 1.88 7.02 -5.43
N PHE A 259 2.66 6.08 -4.90
CA PHE A 259 2.90 5.93 -3.46
C PHE A 259 1.61 5.83 -2.62
N GLY A 260 0.58 5.16 -3.15
CA GLY A 260 -0.70 5.04 -2.47
C GLY A 260 -1.52 6.34 -2.39
N SER A 261 -1.09 7.41 -3.09
CA SER A 261 -1.76 8.71 -3.13
C SER A 261 -2.17 9.10 -4.55
N LYS A 262 -3.13 10.00 -4.68
CA LYS A 262 -3.60 10.52 -5.98
C LYS A 262 -3.14 11.96 -6.20
N PHE A 263 -2.34 12.15 -7.23
CA PHE A 263 -1.85 13.43 -7.69
C PHE A 263 -2.75 13.96 -8.81
N VAL A 264 -3.09 15.22 -8.76
CA VAL A 264 -3.82 15.84 -9.88
C VAL A 264 -2.90 15.90 -11.10
N SER A 265 -3.34 15.35 -12.23
CA SER A 265 -2.59 15.47 -13.48
C SER A 265 -2.56 16.92 -13.99
N PRO A 266 -1.47 17.39 -14.60
CA PRO A 266 -1.48 18.69 -15.25
C PRO A 266 -2.45 18.76 -16.44
N LEU A 267 -2.88 17.62 -16.98
CA LEU A 267 -3.90 17.53 -18.02
C LEU A 267 -5.28 17.10 -17.48
N SER A 268 -5.50 17.18 -16.17
CA SER A 268 -6.80 16.95 -15.54
C SER A 268 -7.84 17.97 -15.98
N LYS A 269 -9.12 17.58 -15.96
CA LYS A 269 -10.24 18.54 -16.08
C LYS A 269 -10.16 19.67 -15.06
N LEU A 270 -9.59 19.40 -13.88
CA LEU A 270 -9.32 20.39 -12.85
C LEU A 270 -8.00 21.15 -13.07
N GLY A 271 -7.22 20.81 -14.11
CA GLY A 271 -5.86 21.30 -14.33
C GLY A 271 -5.77 22.81 -14.28
N THR A 272 -6.60 23.53 -15.05
CA THR A 272 -6.58 25.00 -15.06
C THR A 272 -7.05 25.66 -13.75
N THR A 273 -7.64 24.89 -12.83
CA THR A 273 -8.00 25.35 -11.48
C THR A 273 -6.92 25.05 -10.46
N PHE A 274 -6.20 23.96 -10.68
CA PHE A 274 -5.19 23.45 -9.76
C PHE A 274 -3.79 23.98 -10.05
N TYR A 275 -3.48 24.27 -11.35
CA TYR A 275 -2.15 24.66 -11.82
C TYR A 275 -2.12 26.09 -12.39
N ARG A 276 -0.95 26.71 -12.29
CA ARG A 276 -0.51 27.87 -13.10
C ARG A 276 0.21 27.34 -14.31
N TYR A 277 -0.04 27.89 -15.47
CA TYR A 277 0.63 27.54 -16.73
C TYR A 277 1.36 28.74 -17.31
N TYR A 278 2.52 28.47 -17.95
CA TYR A 278 3.38 29.46 -18.54
C TYR A 278 3.95 28.94 -19.85
N ILE A 279 3.84 29.71 -20.95
CA ILE A 279 4.56 29.41 -22.19
C ILE A 279 5.99 29.91 -22.01
N MET A 280 6.95 29.01 -22.14
CA MET A 280 8.37 29.31 -21.92
C MET A 280 9.05 29.66 -23.23
N ASP A 281 9.09 28.75 -24.16
CA ASP A 281 9.79 28.85 -25.46
C ASP A 281 9.14 27.91 -26.48
N THR A 282 9.65 27.99 -27.70
CA THR A 282 9.30 27.07 -28.78
C THR A 282 10.55 26.32 -29.21
N THR A 283 10.44 25.02 -29.32
CA THR A 283 11.56 24.13 -29.70
C THR A 283 11.10 23.18 -30.80
N GLU A 284 12.05 22.51 -31.44
CA GLU A 284 11.79 21.45 -32.41
C GLU A 284 12.11 20.12 -31.76
N ILE A 285 11.21 19.14 -31.87
CA ILE A 285 11.40 17.76 -31.37
C ILE A 285 10.99 16.83 -32.50
N ASP A 286 11.89 15.95 -32.93
CA ASP A 286 11.71 15.01 -34.05
C ASP A 286 11.19 15.68 -35.32
N GLY A 287 11.69 16.88 -35.66
CA GLY A 287 11.28 17.66 -36.85
C GLY A 287 9.94 18.40 -36.69
N GLU A 288 9.27 18.32 -35.56
CA GLU A 288 8.02 19.03 -35.29
C GLU A 288 8.24 20.21 -34.33
N LYS A 289 7.66 21.38 -34.69
CA LYS A 289 7.70 22.58 -33.85
C LYS A 289 6.80 22.38 -32.63
N CYS A 290 7.38 22.48 -31.41
CA CYS A 290 6.71 22.29 -30.16
C CYS A 290 6.77 23.53 -29.27
N ILE A 291 5.67 23.77 -28.56
CA ILE A 291 5.57 24.81 -27.53
C ILE A 291 5.91 24.16 -26.18
N ASN A 292 6.82 24.75 -25.44
CA ASN A 292 7.15 24.33 -24.08
C ASN A 292 6.19 25.02 -23.10
N LEU A 293 5.26 24.26 -22.56
CA LEU A 293 4.28 24.71 -21.57
C LEU A 293 4.73 24.26 -20.18
N ALA A 294 5.22 25.19 -19.36
CA ALA A 294 5.54 24.94 -17.97
C ALA A 294 4.28 25.01 -17.08
N PHE A 295 4.26 24.21 -16.01
CA PHE A 295 3.17 24.20 -15.04
C PHE A 295 3.66 24.03 -13.61
N SER A 296 2.91 24.58 -12.64
CA SER A 296 3.16 24.48 -11.20
C SER A 296 1.86 24.59 -10.42
N PRO A 297 1.62 23.82 -9.36
CA PRO A 297 0.40 23.95 -8.56
C PRO A 297 0.26 25.34 -7.95
N PHE A 298 -0.97 25.78 -7.70
CA PHE A 298 -1.21 27.01 -6.93
C PHE A 298 -0.72 26.88 -5.49
N ASN A 299 -0.88 25.70 -4.90
CA ASN A 299 -0.32 25.32 -3.62
C ASN A 299 0.65 24.15 -3.83
N VAL A 300 1.94 24.39 -3.62
CA VAL A 300 3.03 23.40 -3.83
C VAL A 300 3.02 22.25 -2.82
N GLU A 301 2.32 22.43 -1.70
CA GLU A 301 2.16 21.37 -0.68
C GLU A 301 1.04 20.37 -1.03
N SER A 302 0.20 20.70 -2.02
CA SER A 302 -0.85 19.82 -2.53
C SER A 302 -0.29 18.75 -3.46
N PHE A 303 -0.96 17.59 -3.50
CA PHE A 303 -0.57 16.46 -4.35
C PHE A 303 -0.73 16.79 -5.84
N GLY A 304 0.29 17.40 -6.40
CA GLY A 304 0.43 17.79 -7.79
C GLY A 304 1.89 17.78 -8.22
N PHE A 305 2.13 18.15 -9.47
CA PHE A 305 3.46 18.14 -10.08
C PHE A 305 3.88 19.54 -10.50
N THR A 306 5.18 19.75 -10.63
CA THR A 306 5.76 20.85 -11.41
C THR A 306 6.43 20.27 -12.64
N GLY A 307 6.53 21.02 -13.73
CA GLY A 307 7.22 20.47 -14.90
C GLY A 307 6.88 21.16 -16.20
N HIS A 308 7.10 20.42 -17.28
CA HIS A 308 7.00 20.91 -18.65
C HIS A 308 6.26 19.91 -19.53
N ILE A 309 5.40 20.42 -20.39
CA ILE A 309 4.70 19.69 -21.45
C ILE A 309 5.17 20.28 -22.78
N PHE A 310 5.71 19.43 -23.65
CA PHE A 310 6.07 19.81 -25.01
C PHE A 310 4.93 19.39 -25.95
N VAL A 311 4.23 20.36 -26.48
CA VAL A 311 3.05 20.17 -27.33
C VAL A 311 3.28 20.74 -28.71
N THR A 312 2.85 20.06 -29.77
CA THR A 312 3.00 20.56 -31.14
C THR A 312 2.28 21.88 -31.34
N ALA A 313 2.91 22.78 -32.11
CA ALA A 313 2.38 24.12 -32.40
C ALA A 313 1.34 24.09 -33.54
N ASP A 314 0.58 23.02 -33.67
CA ASP A 314 -0.49 22.83 -34.64
C ASP A 314 -1.87 22.75 -33.97
N SER A 315 -2.93 22.62 -34.77
CA SER A 315 -4.30 22.51 -34.25
C SER A 315 -4.63 21.21 -33.53
N THR A 316 -3.73 20.23 -33.57
CA THR A 316 -3.93 18.92 -32.90
C THR A 316 -3.52 18.96 -31.44
N PHE A 317 -2.66 19.91 -31.04
CA PHE A 317 -2.11 20.02 -29.68
C PHE A 317 -1.54 18.69 -29.17
N PHE A 318 -0.77 18.00 -30.03
CA PHE A 318 -0.22 16.70 -29.73
C PHE A 318 0.89 16.82 -28.68
N VAL A 319 0.80 16.04 -27.60
CA VAL A 319 1.82 16.00 -26.55
C VAL A 319 2.96 15.08 -26.99
N LYS A 320 4.13 15.64 -27.26
CA LYS A 320 5.35 14.92 -27.68
C LYS A 320 6.15 14.38 -26.50
N SER A 321 6.27 15.19 -25.44
CA SER A 321 7.00 14.78 -24.24
C SER A 321 6.47 15.50 -23.02
N VAL A 322 6.57 14.86 -21.88
CA VAL A 322 6.24 15.43 -20.57
C VAL A 322 7.37 15.13 -19.60
N GLN A 323 7.72 16.16 -18.82
CA GLN A 323 8.62 16.04 -17.69
C GLN A 323 7.88 16.55 -16.45
N MET A 324 7.75 15.73 -15.44
CA MET A 324 7.06 16.02 -14.19
C MET A 324 7.97 15.77 -13.01
N ASN A 325 7.99 16.72 -12.07
CA ASN A 325 8.69 16.57 -10.80
C ASN A 325 7.67 16.70 -9.66
N VAL A 326 7.88 15.97 -8.60
CA VAL A 326 7.15 16.20 -7.36
C VAL A 326 7.81 17.37 -6.64
N PRO A 327 7.04 18.42 -6.24
CA PRO A 327 7.59 19.53 -5.47
C PRO A 327 8.17 19.06 -4.14
N HIS A 328 9.29 19.63 -3.72
CA HIS A 328 9.91 19.29 -2.43
C HIS A 328 9.03 19.62 -1.22
N ASP A 329 8.29 20.72 -1.31
CA ASP A 329 7.43 21.18 -0.21
C ASP A 329 6.11 20.40 -0.10
N ILE A 330 5.91 19.40 -0.97
CA ILE A 330 4.73 18.53 -0.90
C ILE A 330 4.68 17.84 0.47
N ASN A 331 3.48 17.75 1.05
CA ASN A 331 3.28 17.00 2.28
C ASN A 331 3.33 15.48 2.03
N MET A 332 4.51 15.01 1.64
CA MET A 332 4.82 13.62 1.34
C MET A 332 6.11 13.22 2.04
N ASN A 333 6.08 12.06 2.71
CA ASN A 333 7.22 11.62 3.50
C ASN A 333 8.31 11.02 2.62
N PHE A 334 9.53 11.15 3.10
CA PHE A 334 10.71 10.41 2.64
C PHE A 334 11.21 10.75 1.24
N ILE A 335 10.43 11.38 0.37
CA ILE A 335 10.84 11.72 -1.00
C ILE A 335 11.75 12.94 -0.97
N GLU A 336 13.00 12.77 -1.39
CA GLU A 336 13.95 13.86 -1.62
C GLU A 336 13.85 14.41 -3.04
N TYR A 337 13.59 13.52 -4.00
CA TYR A 337 13.46 13.88 -5.40
C TYR A 337 12.62 12.84 -6.15
N MET A 338 11.82 13.28 -7.09
CA MET A 338 11.11 12.40 -8.01
C MET A 338 10.91 13.10 -9.35
N ASN A 339 11.28 12.39 -10.41
CA ASN A 339 11.09 12.83 -11.79
C ASN A 339 10.40 11.74 -12.60
N ILE A 340 9.44 12.15 -13.42
CA ILE A 340 8.78 11.30 -14.40
C ILE A 340 8.96 11.94 -15.77
N LYS A 341 9.44 11.16 -16.72
CA LYS A 341 9.56 11.56 -18.12
C LYS A 341 8.82 10.59 -19.01
N GLN A 342 8.02 11.10 -19.93
CA GLN A 342 7.31 10.31 -20.93
C GLN A 342 7.54 10.89 -22.30
N ASN A 343 7.80 10.04 -23.31
CA ASN A 343 7.96 10.41 -24.70
C ASN A 343 6.90 9.70 -25.56
N PHE A 344 6.26 10.46 -26.40
CA PHE A 344 5.17 9.99 -27.25
C PHE A 344 5.52 10.18 -28.73
N SER A 345 5.05 9.25 -29.57
CA SER A 345 5.09 9.39 -31.02
C SER A 345 3.69 9.39 -31.60
N ARG A 346 3.55 10.00 -32.75
CA ARG A 346 2.34 10.04 -33.54
C ARG A 346 2.45 9.06 -34.68
N LEU A 347 1.47 8.17 -34.81
CA LEU A 347 1.36 7.29 -35.99
C LEU A 347 0.79 8.09 -37.17
N PRO A 348 0.91 7.56 -38.44
CA PRO A 348 0.42 8.25 -39.64
C PRO A 348 -1.08 8.61 -39.57
N ASP A 349 -1.88 7.82 -38.84
CA ASP A 349 -3.31 8.06 -38.64
C ASP A 349 -3.62 9.06 -37.48
N GLY A 350 -2.60 9.65 -36.90
CA GLY A 350 -2.72 10.58 -35.77
C GLY A 350 -2.76 9.94 -34.39
N THR A 351 -2.78 8.60 -34.29
CA THR A 351 -2.85 7.90 -32.99
C THR A 351 -1.58 8.14 -32.18
N ARG A 352 -1.75 8.48 -30.91
CA ARG A 352 -0.65 8.66 -29.94
C ARG A 352 -0.20 7.32 -29.38
N ILE A 353 1.09 7.05 -29.42
CA ILE A 353 1.71 5.92 -28.76
C ILE A 353 2.74 6.41 -27.75
N LEU A 354 2.78 5.76 -26.58
CA LEU A 354 3.83 5.96 -25.58
C LEU A 354 5.02 5.10 -25.97
N ASN A 355 6.18 5.71 -26.15
CA ASN A 355 7.41 5.00 -26.48
C ASN A 355 8.19 4.60 -25.25
N ASP A 356 8.44 5.58 -24.38
CA ASP A 356 9.31 5.42 -23.23
C ASP A 356 8.78 6.17 -22.03
N GLU A 357 8.86 5.53 -20.88
CA GLU A 357 8.59 6.12 -19.58
C GLU A 357 9.80 5.89 -18.66
N SER A 358 10.24 6.91 -17.99
CA SER A 358 11.27 6.85 -16.96
C SER A 358 10.77 7.52 -15.70
N LEU A 359 10.80 6.80 -14.59
CA LEU A 359 10.49 7.30 -13.26
C LEU A 359 11.71 7.10 -12.38
N VAL A 360 12.29 8.20 -11.91
CA VAL A 360 13.43 8.17 -10.99
C VAL A 360 13.02 8.80 -9.68
N CYS A 361 13.36 8.14 -8.58
CA CYS A 361 13.02 8.60 -7.24
C CYS A 361 14.21 8.44 -6.30
N GLU A 362 14.50 9.46 -5.51
CA GLU A 362 15.37 9.39 -4.35
C GLU A 362 14.56 9.63 -3.09
N PHE A 363 14.69 8.74 -2.12
CA PHE A 363 13.97 8.87 -0.86
C PHE A 363 14.86 8.51 0.33
N LYS A 364 14.55 9.12 1.47
CA LYS A 364 15.32 9.01 2.69
C LYS A 364 14.42 8.94 3.92
N ILE A 365 14.54 7.85 4.66
CA ILE A 365 13.67 7.60 5.82
C ILE A 365 14.09 8.48 7.01
N ALA A 366 15.37 8.59 7.27
CA ALA A 366 15.93 9.41 8.36
C ALA A 366 17.25 10.06 7.97
N ASN A 367 17.56 11.21 8.57
CA ASN A 367 18.79 11.95 8.24
C ASN A 367 20.08 11.20 8.54
N ALA A 368 20.05 10.32 9.53
CA ALA A 368 21.18 9.48 9.92
C ALA A 368 21.38 8.24 9.05
N LEU A 369 20.43 7.93 8.15
CA LEU A 369 20.46 6.75 7.30
C LEU A 369 20.82 7.08 5.87
N ASN A 370 21.37 6.11 5.15
CA ASN A 370 21.43 6.17 3.70
C ASN A 370 20.02 6.24 3.13
N GLY A 371 19.87 6.98 2.04
CA GLY A 371 18.63 6.99 1.28
C GLY A 371 18.51 5.77 0.38
N PHE A 372 17.43 5.76 -0.37
CA PHE A 372 17.21 4.84 -1.48
C PHE A 372 17.17 5.63 -2.78
N TYR A 373 17.62 4.99 -3.81
CA TYR A 373 17.44 5.39 -5.20
C TYR A 373 16.63 4.32 -5.90
N ALA A 374 15.64 4.72 -6.67
CA ALA A 374 14.90 3.80 -7.50
C ALA A 374 14.74 4.38 -8.92
N HIS A 375 14.95 3.54 -9.92
CA HIS A 375 14.79 3.91 -11.32
C HIS A 375 13.98 2.85 -12.05
N ARG A 376 12.77 3.22 -12.46
CA ARG A 376 11.92 2.42 -13.33
C ARG A 376 11.97 2.97 -14.74
N GLN A 377 12.23 2.11 -15.70
CA GLN A 377 12.19 2.41 -17.13
C GLN A 377 11.25 1.44 -17.82
N VAL A 378 10.33 1.95 -18.61
CA VAL A 378 9.43 1.15 -19.42
C VAL A 378 9.54 1.62 -20.86
N ALA A 379 9.81 0.69 -21.78
CA ALA A 379 9.80 0.95 -23.20
C ALA A 379 8.71 0.13 -23.88
N TYR A 380 8.00 0.75 -24.78
CA TYR A 380 6.91 0.15 -25.54
C TYR A 380 7.24 0.21 -27.04
N ARG A 381 7.09 -0.92 -27.72
CA ARG A 381 7.35 -1.03 -29.16
C ARG A 381 6.33 -1.96 -29.81
N ASN A 382 6.36 -2.01 -31.12
CA ASN A 382 5.59 -2.96 -31.92
C ASN A 382 4.08 -2.91 -31.61
N TYR A 383 3.51 -1.70 -31.68
CA TYR A 383 2.06 -1.54 -31.59
C TYR A 383 1.37 -2.20 -32.79
N GLN A 384 0.40 -3.05 -32.52
CA GLN A 384 -0.46 -3.70 -33.51
C GLN A 384 -1.91 -3.35 -33.19
N PHE A 385 -2.70 -3.04 -34.22
CA PHE A 385 -4.08 -2.61 -34.07
C PHE A 385 -5.08 -3.61 -34.64
N GLU A 386 -4.60 -4.74 -35.13
CA GLU A 386 -5.39 -5.88 -35.58
C GLU A 386 -5.27 -7.03 -34.59
N SER A 387 -6.40 -7.61 -34.20
CA SER A 387 -6.44 -8.78 -33.34
C SER A 387 -6.15 -10.04 -34.12
N ASN A 388 -5.57 -11.04 -33.47
CA ASN A 388 -5.39 -12.39 -34.04
C ASN A 388 -5.91 -13.44 -33.03
N GLU A 389 -5.96 -14.69 -33.43
CA GLU A 389 -6.49 -15.79 -32.59
C GLU A 389 -5.77 -15.90 -31.23
N PHE A 390 -4.45 -15.69 -31.23
CA PHE A 390 -3.67 -15.73 -29.99
C PHE A 390 -4.04 -14.56 -29.06
N ALA A 391 -4.18 -13.35 -29.60
CA ALA A 391 -4.59 -12.18 -28.85
C ALA A 391 -6.01 -12.36 -28.24
N GLU A 392 -6.93 -12.94 -29.03
CA GLU A 392 -8.29 -13.24 -28.55
C GLU A 392 -8.28 -14.30 -27.44
N HIS A 393 -7.42 -15.33 -27.54
CA HIS A 393 -7.25 -16.30 -26.48
C HIS A 393 -6.78 -15.63 -25.17
N ILE A 394 -5.78 -14.73 -25.24
CA ILE A 394 -5.28 -13.97 -24.09
C ILE A 394 -6.38 -13.05 -23.51
N LEU A 395 -7.08 -12.30 -24.37
CA LEU A 395 -8.13 -11.37 -23.95
C LEU A 395 -9.33 -12.07 -23.29
N ASN A 396 -9.64 -13.28 -23.70
CA ASN A 396 -10.74 -14.05 -23.14
C ASN A 396 -10.31 -14.93 -21.96
N HIS A 397 -9.03 -14.97 -21.64
CA HIS A 397 -8.56 -15.67 -20.44
C HIS A 397 -9.14 -15.03 -19.16
N PRO A 398 -9.53 -15.82 -18.14
CA PRO A 398 -10.10 -15.28 -16.90
C PRO A 398 -9.16 -14.34 -16.12
N SER A 399 -7.87 -14.64 -16.06
CA SER A 399 -6.88 -13.84 -15.34
C SER A 399 -6.55 -12.53 -16.07
N GLU A 400 -6.36 -11.43 -15.34
CA GLU A 400 -5.90 -10.14 -15.91
C GLU A 400 -4.43 -10.19 -16.33
N VAL A 401 -3.61 -10.94 -15.61
CA VAL A 401 -2.20 -11.17 -15.90
C VAL A 401 -1.98 -12.64 -16.16
N LEU A 402 -1.41 -12.95 -17.30
CA LEU A 402 -0.94 -14.29 -17.66
C LEU A 402 0.57 -14.30 -17.60
N GLU A 403 1.14 -15.37 -17.11
CA GLU A 403 2.59 -15.53 -17.03
C GLU A 403 2.98 -16.91 -17.55
N ASP A 404 3.96 -16.95 -18.45
CA ASP A 404 4.51 -18.22 -18.96
C ASP A 404 5.11 -19.03 -17.80
N ASP A 405 4.89 -20.33 -17.77
CA ASP A 405 5.42 -21.23 -16.73
C ASP A 405 6.96 -21.20 -16.66
N ASN A 406 7.63 -20.89 -17.77
CA ASN A 406 9.07 -20.78 -17.88
C ASN A 406 9.57 -19.31 -17.85
N SER A 407 8.75 -18.34 -17.49
CA SER A 407 9.08 -16.91 -17.47
C SER A 407 10.37 -16.58 -16.68
N MET A 408 10.57 -17.26 -15.55
CA MET A 408 11.74 -17.11 -14.68
C MET A 408 12.98 -17.90 -15.13
N LYS A 409 12.85 -18.74 -16.15
CA LYS A 409 13.90 -19.67 -16.62
C LYS A 409 14.42 -19.32 -18.01
N LYS A 410 14.13 -18.13 -18.52
CA LYS A 410 14.63 -17.70 -19.84
C LYS A 410 16.14 -17.48 -19.79
N GLU A 411 16.83 -17.98 -20.81
CA GLU A 411 18.27 -17.82 -20.99
C GLU A 411 18.66 -16.40 -21.43
N GLU A 412 19.92 -16.01 -21.29
CA GLU A 412 20.38 -14.66 -21.61
C GLU A 412 20.23 -14.30 -23.09
N ASP A 413 20.29 -15.26 -23.98
CA ASP A 413 20.06 -15.05 -25.42
C ASP A 413 18.63 -14.57 -25.71
N TYR A 414 17.63 -15.12 -24.99
CA TYR A 414 16.25 -14.63 -25.06
C TYR A 414 16.15 -13.16 -24.61
N TRP A 415 16.83 -12.82 -23.50
CA TRP A 415 16.86 -11.48 -22.97
C TRP A 415 17.49 -10.52 -23.96
N ASN A 416 18.67 -10.87 -24.51
CA ASN A 416 19.41 -10.04 -25.47
C ASN A 416 18.60 -9.79 -26.77
N ALA A 417 17.81 -10.77 -27.21
CA ALA A 417 16.96 -10.63 -28.41
C ALA A 417 15.70 -9.76 -28.16
N ASN A 418 15.23 -9.64 -26.93
CA ASN A 418 13.95 -8.99 -26.62
C ASN A 418 14.06 -7.73 -25.75
N ARG A 419 15.26 -7.39 -25.26
CA ARG A 419 15.51 -6.13 -24.55
C ARG A 419 15.34 -4.93 -25.47
N ILE A 420 14.64 -3.93 -24.95
CA ILE A 420 14.51 -2.61 -25.61
C ILE A 420 15.45 -1.61 -24.91
N ASN A 421 15.46 -1.60 -23.58
CA ASN A 421 16.36 -0.78 -22.79
C ASN A 421 17.66 -1.53 -22.49
N GLU A 422 18.80 -0.86 -22.59
CA GLU A 422 20.08 -1.42 -22.19
C GLU A 422 20.15 -1.67 -20.68
N VAL A 423 20.87 -2.71 -20.29
CA VAL A 423 21.17 -3.04 -18.89
C VAL A 423 22.66 -2.78 -18.67
N THR A 424 22.98 -1.92 -17.72
CA THR A 424 24.37 -1.58 -17.40
C THR A 424 25.11 -2.76 -16.76
N GLU A 425 26.45 -2.74 -16.78
CA GLU A 425 27.26 -3.77 -16.11
C GLU A 425 27.01 -3.81 -14.61
N LYS A 426 26.82 -2.65 -13.98
CA LYS A 426 26.52 -2.55 -12.54
C LYS A 426 25.17 -3.17 -12.19
N GLU A 427 24.15 -2.97 -13.02
CA GLU A 427 22.85 -3.63 -12.87
C GLU A 427 22.94 -5.16 -13.04
N ARG A 428 23.77 -5.64 -13.98
CA ARG A 428 24.01 -7.09 -14.19
C ARG A 428 24.74 -7.72 -13.02
N SER A 429 25.64 -6.98 -12.40
CA SER A 429 26.49 -7.48 -11.31
C SER A 429 25.78 -7.65 -9.96
N VAL A 430 24.53 -7.20 -9.82
CA VAL A 430 23.76 -7.31 -8.56
C VAL A 430 23.70 -8.75 -8.04
N ALA A 431 23.48 -9.73 -8.95
CA ALA A 431 23.42 -11.13 -8.54
C ALA A 431 24.76 -11.65 -7.99
N LEU A 432 25.89 -11.25 -8.64
CA LEU A 432 27.24 -11.60 -8.20
C LEU A 432 27.57 -10.93 -6.86
N MET A 433 27.29 -9.64 -6.73
CA MET A 433 27.45 -8.90 -5.48
C MET A 433 26.70 -9.56 -4.32
N MET A 434 25.44 -9.92 -4.52
CA MET A 434 24.64 -10.59 -3.49
C MET A 434 25.20 -11.97 -3.10
N LYS A 435 25.75 -12.71 -4.07
CA LYS A 435 26.45 -13.97 -3.79
C LYS A 435 27.68 -13.74 -2.91
N GLU A 436 28.47 -12.72 -3.21
CA GLU A 436 29.64 -12.34 -2.39
C GLU A 436 29.22 -11.85 -1.00
N LEU A 437 28.18 -11.01 -0.89
CA LEU A 437 27.61 -10.57 0.39
C LEU A 437 27.17 -11.75 1.26
N ARG A 438 26.43 -12.69 0.68
CA ARG A 438 25.93 -13.87 1.40
C ARG A 438 27.06 -14.84 1.83
N SER A 439 28.22 -14.78 1.19
CA SER A 439 29.39 -15.54 1.65
C SER A 439 30.04 -14.94 2.91
N ASN A 440 29.72 -13.67 3.24
CA ASN A 440 30.21 -13.01 4.45
C ASN A 440 29.37 -13.42 5.66
N PRO A 441 29.96 -14.03 6.72
CA PRO A 441 29.20 -14.54 7.88
C PRO A 441 28.41 -13.46 8.62
N ILE A 442 28.91 -12.22 8.70
CA ILE A 442 28.21 -11.13 9.39
C ILE A 442 26.93 -10.77 8.63
N TYR A 443 27.04 -10.60 7.31
CA TYR A 443 25.88 -10.30 6.47
C TYR A 443 24.86 -11.44 6.52
N TYR A 444 25.32 -12.68 6.42
CA TYR A 444 24.48 -13.85 6.48
C TYR A 444 23.61 -13.91 7.75
N TRP A 445 24.21 -13.75 8.92
CA TRP A 445 23.47 -13.76 10.19
C TRP A 445 22.58 -12.53 10.37
N MET A 446 23.03 -11.37 9.88
CA MET A 446 22.22 -10.16 9.86
C MET A 446 20.98 -10.36 8.97
N GLU A 447 21.14 -10.89 7.77
CA GLU A 447 20.07 -11.25 6.85
C GLU A 447 19.02 -12.17 7.52
N LYS A 448 19.48 -13.21 8.17
CA LYS A 448 18.63 -14.15 8.91
C LYS A 448 17.90 -13.50 10.08
N GLY A 449 18.61 -12.73 10.87
CA GLY A 449 18.01 -12.01 12.01
C GLY A 449 16.92 -11.06 11.60
N VAL A 450 17.15 -10.37 10.50
CA VAL A 450 16.18 -9.46 9.92
C VAL A 450 14.97 -10.20 9.38
N ALA A 451 15.16 -11.20 8.54
CA ALA A 451 14.07 -12.02 8.01
C ALA A 451 13.22 -12.59 9.16
N PHE A 452 13.87 -13.02 10.24
CA PHE A 452 13.20 -13.50 11.45
C PHE A 452 12.35 -12.42 12.14
N LEU A 453 12.91 -11.23 12.35
CA LEU A 453 12.19 -10.12 12.98
C LEU A 453 10.98 -9.66 12.15
N PHE A 454 11.10 -9.70 10.82
CA PHE A 454 10.00 -9.31 9.92
C PHE A 454 8.89 -10.31 9.84
N THR A 455 9.24 -11.56 9.62
CA THR A 455 8.25 -12.60 9.31
C THR A 455 7.74 -13.28 10.57
N GLY A 456 8.55 -13.31 11.62
CA GLY A 456 8.32 -14.12 12.81
C GLY A 456 8.43 -15.63 12.54
N TRP A 457 8.79 -16.04 11.31
CA TRP A 457 8.91 -17.43 10.90
C TRP A 457 10.36 -17.83 10.67
N ILE A 458 10.74 -19.00 11.13
CA ILE A 458 12.06 -19.61 10.93
C ILE A 458 11.91 -20.75 9.92
N PRO A 459 12.53 -20.67 8.73
CA PRO A 459 12.55 -21.78 7.79
C PRO A 459 13.46 -22.89 8.32
N ILE A 460 13.00 -24.15 8.27
CA ILE A 460 13.82 -25.31 8.69
C ILE A 460 14.95 -25.59 7.69
N ARG A 461 14.75 -25.22 6.42
CA ARG A 461 15.74 -25.29 5.35
C ARG A 461 15.76 -23.98 4.57
N GLU A 462 16.93 -23.52 4.13
CA GLU A 462 17.07 -22.22 3.46
C GLU A 462 16.45 -22.15 2.08
N ASN A 463 16.80 -23.12 1.22
CA ASN A 463 16.24 -23.19 -0.10
C ASN A 463 15.01 -24.08 -0.09
N GLU A 464 13.92 -23.56 -0.70
CA GLU A 464 12.65 -24.30 -0.80
C GLU A 464 12.23 -24.90 0.56
N PRO A 465 12.01 -24.08 1.59
CA PRO A 465 11.74 -24.56 2.95
C PRO A 465 10.43 -25.33 3.03
N PRO A 466 10.45 -26.62 3.37
CA PRO A 466 9.23 -27.42 3.44
C PRO A 466 8.36 -27.07 4.65
N VAL A 467 8.97 -26.58 5.73
CA VAL A 467 8.31 -26.27 7.00
C VAL A 467 8.90 -24.98 7.57
N PHE A 468 8.03 -24.19 8.19
CA PHE A 468 8.35 -22.99 8.93
C PHE A 468 7.94 -23.12 10.38
N TYR A 469 8.84 -22.74 11.30
CA TYR A 469 8.62 -22.71 12.74
C TYR A 469 8.22 -21.28 13.18
N GLY A 470 7.20 -21.15 14.03
CA GLY A 470 6.72 -19.84 14.53
C GLY A 470 5.20 -19.72 14.53
N PRO A 471 4.63 -18.49 14.46
CA PRO A 471 5.32 -17.19 14.45
C PRO A 471 5.74 -16.73 15.84
N VAL A 472 6.96 -16.23 15.96
CA VAL A 472 7.56 -15.88 17.26
C VAL A 472 6.91 -14.68 17.94
N ASN A 473 6.36 -13.74 17.19
CA ASN A 473 5.64 -12.58 17.72
C ASN A 473 4.35 -12.93 18.49
N THR A 474 3.95 -14.20 18.45
CA THR A 474 2.81 -14.74 19.21
C THR A 474 3.24 -15.79 20.24
N SER A 475 4.55 -15.95 20.46
CA SER A 475 5.07 -16.97 21.37
C SER A 475 4.83 -16.65 22.85
N VAL A 476 4.68 -15.35 23.17
CA VAL A 476 4.41 -14.90 24.54
C VAL A 476 3.32 -13.86 24.51
N SER A 477 2.28 -14.03 25.28
CA SER A 477 1.20 -13.06 25.51
C SER A 477 0.68 -13.14 26.93
N TYR A 478 -0.16 -12.19 27.34
CA TYR A 478 -0.75 -12.15 28.67
C TYR A 478 -2.26 -11.86 28.58
N ASN A 479 -3.06 -12.57 29.36
CA ASN A 479 -4.47 -12.27 29.61
C ASN A 479 -4.88 -12.72 31.02
N GLU A 480 -6.02 -12.24 31.51
CA GLU A 480 -6.44 -12.49 32.89
C GLU A 480 -6.83 -13.94 33.20
N LEU A 481 -7.25 -14.71 32.20
CA LEU A 481 -7.65 -16.10 32.40
C LEU A 481 -6.42 -17.04 32.47
N GLU A 482 -5.46 -16.86 31.54
CA GLU A 482 -4.32 -17.74 31.40
C GLU A 482 -3.07 -17.27 32.16
N GLY A 483 -3.05 -15.98 32.57
CA GLY A 483 -1.81 -15.33 33.00
C GLY A 483 -0.85 -15.17 31.82
N TRP A 484 0.38 -15.63 31.95
CA TRP A 484 1.31 -15.72 30.82
C TRP A 484 0.93 -16.92 29.95
N ARG A 485 0.80 -16.67 28.66
CA ARG A 485 0.57 -17.67 27.63
C ARG A 485 1.84 -17.87 26.82
N LEU A 486 2.35 -19.10 26.86
CA LEU A 486 3.52 -19.54 26.09
C LEU A 486 3.02 -20.37 24.91
N ARG A 487 3.38 -19.99 23.68
CA ARG A 487 2.89 -20.62 22.45
C ARG A 487 4.02 -20.95 21.50
N THR A 488 3.91 -22.10 20.83
CA THR A 488 4.79 -22.51 19.74
C THR A 488 3.97 -23.14 18.62
N GLY A 489 4.46 -23.06 17.38
CA GLY A 489 3.75 -23.64 16.24
C GLY A 489 4.63 -23.81 15.02
N ALA A 490 4.04 -24.41 13.99
CA ALA A 490 4.68 -24.58 12.70
C ALA A 490 3.64 -24.63 11.58
N MET A 491 4.11 -24.44 10.34
CA MET A 491 3.31 -24.62 9.14
C MET A 491 4.14 -25.18 7.99
N THR A 492 3.49 -25.89 7.07
CA THR A 492 4.11 -26.41 5.86
C THR A 492 3.96 -25.41 4.70
N SER A 493 4.77 -25.58 3.68
CA SER A 493 4.71 -24.80 2.43
C SER A 493 4.45 -25.70 1.22
N ALA A 494 4.28 -25.08 0.06
CA ALA A 494 4.14 -25.80 -1.21
C ALA A 494 5.39 -26.64 -1.59
N TYR A 495 6.55 -26.32 -1.03
CA TYR A 495 7.77 -27.10 -1.25
C TYR A 495 7.75 -28.48 -0.56
N LEU A 496 6.93 -28.67 0.46
CA LEU A 496 6.66 -30.00 1.01
C LEU A 496 5.70 -30.76 0.11
N ASN A 497 4.56 -30.12 -0.17
CA ASN A 497 3.55 -30.66 -1.08
C ASN A 497 2.73 -29.47 -1.66
N PRO A 498 2.64 -29.31 -2.98
CA PRO A 498 1.96 -28.18 -3.60
C PRO A 498 0.43 -28.23 -3.50
N HIS A 499 -0.13 -29.32 -2.99
CA HIS A 499 -1.56 -29.51 -2.81
C HIS A 499 -2.01 -29.70 -1.35
N LEU A 500 -1.09 -30.11 -0.45
CA LEU A 500 -1.43 -30.43 0.93
C LEU A 500 -0.64 -29.54 1.90
N PHE A 501 -1.35 -28.82 2.74
CA PHE A 501 -0.80 -27.86 3.70
C PHE A 501 -1.23 -28.22 5.11
N GLY A 502 -0.32 -28.06 6.07
CA GLY A 502 -0.60 -28.23 7.49
C GLY A 502 -0.17 -27.02 8.30
N ARG A 503 -0.91 -26.70 9.35
CA ARG A 503 -0.55 -25.69 10.34
C ARG A 503 -0.98 -26.18 11.72
N PHE A 504 -0.13 -25.98 12.71
CA PHE A 504 -0.47 -26.32 14.09
C PHE A 504 0.18 -25.35 15.08
N PHE A 505 -0.40 -25.26 16.26
CA PHE A 505 0.24 -24.68 17.43
C PHE A 505 -0.17 -25.40 18.71
N VAL A 506 0.68 -25.23 19.73
CA VAL A 506 0.40 -25.60 21.11
C VAL A 506 0.71 -24.41 22.01
N ALA A 507 -0.12 -24.17 23.00
CA ALA A 507 0.06 -23.10 23.99
C ALA A 507 -0.26 -23.59 25.40
N TYR A 508 0.39 -22.98 26.40
CA TYR A 508 0.19 -23.27 27.81
C TYR A 508 -0.02 -21.98 28.57
N GLY A 509 -1.07 -21.94 29.41
CA GLY A 509 -1.37 -20.83 30.30
C GLY A 509 -0.84 -21.08 31.70
N THR A 510 -0.15 -20.10 32.29
CA THR A 510 0.51 -20.26 33.59
C THR A 510 -0.44 -20.17 34.78
N SER A 511 -1.61 -19.52 34.61
CA SER A 511 -2.59 -19.36 35.72
C SER A 511 -3.70 -20.42 35.66
N ASP A 512 -4.18 -20.77 34.49
CA ASP A 512 -5.23 -21.78 34.34
C ASP A 512 -4.67 -23.20 34.22
N HIS A 513 -3.35 -23.35 34.04
CA HIS A 513 -2.63 -24.64 33.93
C HIS A 513 -3.18 -25.57 32.85
N GLN A 514 -3.72 -24.99 31.76
CA GLN A 514 -4.31 -25.76 30.67
C GLN A 514 -3.50 -25.66 29.39
N TRP A 515 -3.50 -26.76 28.63
CA TRP A 515 -2.97 -26.81 27.29
C TRP A 515 -4.04 -26.38 26.29
N LYS A 516 -3.66 -25.55 25.37
CA LYS A 516 -4.43 -25.16 24.20
C LYS A 516 -3.69 -25.59 22.94
N TYR A 517 -4.43 -25.92 21.91
CA TYR A 517 -3.84 -26.42 20.68
C TYR A 517 -4.75 -26.18 19.49
N MET A 518 -4.15 -26.14 18.32
CA MET A 518 -4.84 -26.06 17.05
C MET A 518 -4.10 -26.90 16.02
N GLY A 519 -4.86 -27.62 15.21
CA GLY A 519 -4.41 -28.34 14.03
C GLY A 519 -5.27 -28.00 12.82
N GLU A 520 -4.65 -27.75 11.71
CA GLU A 520 -5.31 -27.44 10.45
C GLU A 520 -4.63 -28.18 9.31
N VAL A 521 -5.44 -28.79 8.45
CA VAL A 521 -4.98 -29.45 7.21
C VAL A 521 -5.83 -28.91 6.07
N GLU A 522 -5.17 -28.43 5.02
CA GLU A 522 -5.83 -27.87 3.83
C GLU A 522 -5.34 -28.56 2.57
N TYR A 523 -6.27 -29.08 1.78
CA TYR A 523 -6.02 -29.64 0.46
C TYR A 523 -6.45 -28.64 -0.61
N SER A 524 -5.50 -28.20 -1.44
CA SER A 524 -5.76 -27.34 -2.59
C SER A 524 -5.94 -28.16 -3.86
N PHE A 525 -7.06 -27.98 -4.55
CA PHE A 525 -7.31 -28.57 -5.87
C PHE A 525 -6.41 -28.01 -6.96
N LYS A 526 -5.84 -26.81 -6.74
CA LYS A 526 -4.89 -26.17 -7.64
C LYS A 526 -3.48 -26.28 -7.06
N LYS A 527 -2.51 -26.61 -7.92
CA LYS A 527 -1.11 -26.58 -7.56
C LYS A 527 -0.71 -25.17 -7.11
N LYS A 528 -0.10 -25.07 -5.92
CA LYS A 528 0.40 -23.84 -5.34
C LYS A 528 1.92 -23.75 -5.47
N LYS A 529 2.46 -22.53 -5.47
CA LYS A 529 3.90 -22.26 -5.57
C LYS A 529 4.55 -22.07 -4.20
N GLU A 530 3.84 -21.41 -3.27
CA GLU A 530 4.35 -21.04 -1.95
C GLU A 530 3.39 -21.45 -0.81
N HIS A 531 2.10 -21.04 -0.86
CA HIS A 531 1.16 -21.21 0.24
C HIS A 531 -0.29 -21.46 -0.25
N PRO A 532 -1.21 -21.98 0.58
CA PRO A 532 -2.56 -22.35 0.17
C PRO A 532 -3.43 -21.17 -0.28
N ASN A 533 -3.19 -19.96 0.26
CA ASN A 533 -4.01 -18.78 0.00
C ASN A 533 -3.71 -18.06 -1.34
N GLU A 534 -2.83 -18.61 -2.20
CA GLU A 534 -2.58 -18.05 -3.53
C GLU A 534 -3.85 -18.01 -4.37
N PHE A 535 -4.00 -16.92 -5.13
CA PHE A 535 -5.14 -16.72 -6.03
C PHE A 535 -5.08 -17.64 -7.25
N PRO A 536 -6.21 -18.18 -7.70
CA PRO A 536 -7.48 -18.30 -6.99
C PRO A 536 -7.49 -19.48 -6.00
N ILE A 537 -8.16 -19.32 -4.86
CA ILE A 537 -8.34 -20.38 -3.88
C ILE A 537 -9.36 -21.40 -4.39
N HIS A 538 -9.02 -22.68 -4.32
CA HIS A 538 -9.95 -23.78 -4.50
C HIS A 538 -9.49 -24.91 -3.60
N SER A 539 -10.09 -25.02 -2.40
CA SER A 539 -9.57 -25.89 -1.34
C SER A 539 -10.64 -26.48 -0.44
N LEU A 540 -10.26 -27.58 0.20
CA LEU A 540 -10.93 -28.18 1.37
C LEU A 540 -10.03 -28.03 2.58
N ARG A 541 -10.57 -27.54 3.71
CA ARG A 541 -9.85 -27.32 4.94
C ARG A 541 -10.54 -28.03 6.11
N LEU A 542 -9.76 -28.79 6.88
CA LEU A 542 -10.13 -29.31 8.19
C LEU A 542 -9.37 -28.50 9.25
N HIS A 543 -10.10 -28.01 10.25
CA HIS A 543 -9.54 -27.23 11.33
C HIS A 543 -10.13 -27.71 12.65
N TYR A 544 -9.27 -27.90 13.63
CA TYR A 544 -9.67 -28.15 15.01
C TYR A 544 -8.84 -27.31 15.96
N GLU A 545 -9.53 -26.66 16.90
CA GLU A 545 -8.86 -25.91 17.96
C GLU A 545 -9.52 -26.13 19.31
N SER A 546 -8.73 -26.09 20.36
CA SER A 546 -9.14 -25.94 21.74
C SER A 546 -8.37 -24.77 22.32
N ASP A 547 -9.05 -23.64 22.54
CA ASP A 547 -8.40 -22.37 22.86
C ASP A 547 -9.31 -21.47 23.72
N ILE A 548 -8.84 -20.26 24.02
CA ILE A 548 -9.65 -19.24 24.68
C ILE A 548 -10.49 -18.45 23.68
N LEU A 549 -11.64 -17.98 24.13
CA LEU A 549 -12.55 -17.09 23.41
C LEU A 549 -12.71 -15.78 24.18
N GLN A 550 -12.40 -14.66 23.53
CA GLN A 550 -12.63 -13.33 24.08
C GLN A 550 -13.95 -12.75 23.55
N TYR A 551 -14.96 -12.70 24.41
CA TYR A 551 -16.30 -12.22 24.02
C TYR A 551 -16.32 -10.70 23.78
N GLY A 552 -17.01 -10.27 22.71
CA GLY A 552 -17.11 -8.86 22.33
C GLY A 552 -15.79 -8.25 21.84
N GLN A 553 -14.81 -9.04 21.46
CA GLN A 553 -13.54 -8.62 20.86
C GLN A 553 -13.27 -9.43 19.59
N ASN A 554 -13.28 -8.78 18.44
CA ASN A 554 -12.97 -9.42 17.15
C ASN A 554 -11.65 -8.86 16.61
N TYR A 555 -10.71 -9.75 16.37
CA TYR A 555 -9.38 -9.40 15.83
C TYR A 555 -9.35 -9.67 14.33
N HIS A 556 -9.95 -8.78 13.53
CA HIS A 556 -10.06 -8.95 12.07
C HIS A 556 -8.70 -8.91 11.35
N HIS A 557 -7.76 -8.11 11.86
CA HIS A 557 -6.48 -7.84 11.18
C HIS A 557 -5.25 -8.15 12.03
N THR A 558 -5.44 -8.62 13.27
CA THR A 558 -4.34 -8.91 14.20
C THR A 558 -4.59 -10.25 14.90
N ASN A 559 -3.52 -10.93 15.30
CA ASN A 559 -3.64 -12.14 16.11
C ASN A 559 -3.87 -11.75 17.58
N LYS A 560 -4.84 -12.39 18.26
CA LYS A 560 -5.12 -12.18 19.69
C LYS A 560 -3.89 -12.38 20.59
N ASP A 561 -2.98 -13.28 20.21
CA ASP A 561 -1.77 -13.61 20.93
C ASP A 561 -0.61 -12.62 20.70
N ASN A 562 -0.82 -11.52 19.97
CA ASN A 562 0.21 -10.51 19.76
C ASN A 562 0.50 -9.78 21.08
N ILE A 563 1.75 -9.82 21.54
CA ILE A 563 2.18 -9.21 22.81
C ILE A 563 1.81 -7.72 22.94
N PHE A 564 1.79 -6.97 21.85
CA PHE A 564 1.39 -5.56 21.89
C PHE A 564 -0.09 -5.34 22.19
N LEU A 565 -0.95 -6.35 21.98
CA LEU A 565 -2.36 -6.33 22.38
C LEU A 565 -2.57 -6.69 23.85
N SER A 566 -1.55 -7.18 24.54
CA SER A 566 -1.57 -7.44 25.97
C SER A 566 -1.58 -6.15 26.81
N LEU A 567 -1.16 -5.01 26.23
CA LEU A 567 -1.27 -3.70 26.88
C LEU A 567 -2.70 -3.16 26.70
N LYS A 568 -3.53 -3.41 27.71
CA LYS A 568 -4.95 -3.05 27.70
C LYS A 568 -5.25 -1.82 28.56
N ARG A 569 -6.25 -1.04 28.14
CA ARG A 569 -6.77 0.13 28.90
C ARG A 569 -7.72 -0.25 30.01
N LYS A 570 -8.33 -1.43 29.90
CA LYS A 570 -9.27 -2.01 30.86
C LYS A 570 -9.00 -3.49 31.04
N SER A 571 -9.47 -4.01 32.15
CA SER A 571 -9.48 -5.43 32.47
C SER A 571 -10.12 -6.27 31.35
N ASP A 572 -9.41 -7.29 30.93
CA ASP A 572 -9.87 -8.24 29.89
C ASP A 572 -10.44 -9.50 30.57
N ASN A 573 -11.55 -9.29 31.27
CA ASN A 573 -12.21 -10.32 32.06
C ASN A 573 -13.39 -10.99 31.35
N LYS A 574 -13.48 -10.84 30.01
CA LYS A 574 -14.58 -11.42 29.20
C LYS A 574 -14.06 -12.62 28.38
N ILE A 575 -13.45 -13.57 29.06
CA ILE A 575 -12.76 -14.71 28.46
C ILE A 575 -13.37 -16.02 28.91
N GLY A 576 -13.76 -16.86 27.97
CA GLY A 576 -14.13 -18.26 28.16
C GLY A 576 -13.20 -19.18 27.37
N TYR A 577 -13.57 -20.46 27.31
CA TYR A 577 -12.87 -21.42 26.45
C TYR A 577 -13.74 -21.82 25.27
N VAL A 578 -13.13 -22.28 24.20
CA VAL A 578 -13.80 -22.77 23.00
C VAL A 578 -13.12 -24.04 22.49
N LYS A 579 -13.95 -25.00 22.06
CA LYS A 579 -13.52 -26.08 21.16
C LYS A 579 -14.25 -25.89 19.84
N ASN A 580 -13.54 -25.92 18.75
CA ASN A 580 -14.09 -25.63 17.44
C ASN A 580 -13.54 -26.61 16.42
N ALA A 581 -14.43 -27.37 15.80
CA ALA A 581 -14.13 -28.26 14.68
C ALA A 581 -14.80 -27.72 13.42
N GLU A 582 -14.02 -27.48 12.37
CA GLU A 582 -14.53 -26.93 11.10
C GLU A 582 -14.11 -27.77 9.91
N PHE A 583 -15.04 -27.97 8.99
CA PHE A 583 -14.79 -28.41 7.64
C PHE A 583 -15.21 -27.30 6.69
N THR A 584 -14.29 -26.78 5.89
CA THR A 584 -14.53 -25.63 5.01
C THR A 584 -14.17 -25.97 3.58
N TYR A 585 -15.12 -25.74 2.66
CA TYR A 585 -14.88 -25.72 1.22
C TYR A 585 -14.86 -24.29 0.72
N THR A 586 -13.79 -23.88 0.05
CA THR A 586 -13.63 -22.52 -0.52
C THR A 586 -13.37 -22.62 -2.03
N HIS A 587 -14.12 -21.88 -2.81
CA HIS A 587 -13.88 -21.74 -4.24
C HIS A 587 -13.93 -20.26 -4.65
N GLU A 588 -12.82 -19.77 -5.14
CA GLU A 588 -12.65 -18.43 -5.68
C GLU A 588 -12.52 -18.48 -7.20
N LEU A 589 -13.29 -17.66 -7.88
CA LEU A 589 -13.30 -17.56 -9.33
C LEU A 589 -12.40 -16.40 -9.78
N TYR A 590 -11.93 -16.43 -11.01
CA TYR A 590 -11.05 -15.39 -11.57
C TYR A 590 -11.71 -14.01 -11.69
N ASN A 591 -13.05 -13.92 -11.66
CA ASN A 591 -13.80 -12.66 -11.60
C ASN A 591 -13.89 -12.08 -10.19
N HIS A 592 -13.14 -12.64 -9.22
CA HIS A 592 -13.11 -12.28 -7.80
C HIS A 592 -14.45 -12.50 -7.06
N PHE A 593 -15.32 -13.34 -7.62
CA PHE A 593 -16.43 -13.90 -6.85
C PHE A 593 -15.95 -15.16 -6.13
N SER A 594 -16.26 -15.30 -4.87
CA SER A 594 -15.96 -16.51 -4.10
C SER A 594 -17.13 -16.95 -3.25
N TYR A 595 -17.21 -18.25 -3.04
CA TYR A 595 -18.12 -18.82 -2.07
C TYR A 595 -17.37 -19.76 -1.14
N LYS A 596 -17.78 -19.73 0.11
CA LYS A 596 -17.21 -20.53 1.19
C LYS A 596 -18.34 -21.21 1.94
N LEU A 597 -18.34 -22.55 1.97
CA LEU A 597 -19.24 -23.36 2.76
C LEU A 597 -18.47 -23.91 3.96
N THR A 598 -18.93 -23.61 5.16
CA THR A 598 -18.33 -24.08 6.41
C THR A 598 -19.34 -24.92 7.19
N LEU A 599 -18.94 -26.13 7.53
CA LEU A 599 -19.61 -26.98 8.54
C LEU A 599 -18.80 -26.84 9.83
N ARG A 600 -19.46 -26.47 10.91
CA ARG A 600 -18.80 -26.18 12.18
C ARG A 600 -19.51 -26.86 13.32
N ASN A 601 -18.75 -27.46 14.23
CA ASN A 601 -19.20 -27.80 15.57
C ASN A 601 -18.38 -27.01 16.58
N ARG A 602 -19.04 -26.15 17.32
CA ARG A 602 -18.45 -25.25 18.29
C ARG A 602 -19.01 -25.52 19.66
N ILE A 603 -18.14 -25.64 20.64
CA ILE A 603 -18.47 -25.80 22.05
C ILE A 603 -17.87 -24.63 22.81
N ASP A 604 -18.72 -23.71 23.24
CA ASP A 604 -18.35 -22.62 24.16
C ASP A 604 -18.37 -23.16 25.59
N ILE A 605 -17.26 -23.02 26.30
CA ILE A 605 -17.09 -23.54 27.65
C ILE A 605 -17.02 -22.36 28.63
N ALA A 606 -17.84 -22.38 29.65
CA ALA A 606 -17.85 -21.40 30.71
C ALA A 606 -16.52 -21.34 31.44
N SER A 607 -16.11 -20.13 31.84
CA SER A 607 -14.99 -19.91 32.77
C SER A 607 -15.49 -19.27 34.06
N HIS A 608 -14.60 -19.11 35.03
CA HIS A 608 -14.94 -18.35 36.24
C HIS A 608 -15.19 -16.85 35.95
N LEU A 609 -14.67 -16.35 34.81
CA LEU A 609 -14.90 -14.97 34.34
C LEU A 609 -16.21 -14.81 33.57
N ILE A 610 -16.69 -15.87 32.91
CA ILE A 610 -17.92 -15.89 32.11
C ILE A 610 -18.70 -17.18 32.44
N PRO A 611 -19.51 -17.21 33.52
CA PRO A 611 -20.36 -18.33 33.85
C PRO A 611 -21.58 -18.38 32.92
N PHE A 612 -22.05 -19.59 32.59
CA PHE A 612 -23.32 -19.83 31.91
C PHE A 612 -24.33 -20.25 32.98
N GLU A 613 -25.17 -19.33 33.37
CA GLU A 613 -26.14 -19.54 34.45
C GLU A 613 -27.55 -19.69 33.90
N ARG A 614 -28.21 -20.80 34.26
CA ARG A 614 -29.64 -21.04 34.03
C ARG A 614 -30.41 -20.86 35.31
N THR A 615 -31.51 -20.13 35.25
CA THR A 615 -32.48 -20.08 36.34
C THR A 615 -33.73 -20.85 35.93
N THR A 616 -34.18 -21.72 36.83
CA THR A 616 -35.41 -22.50 36.66
C THR A 616 -36.32 -22.17 37.85
N THR A 617 -37.53 -21.73 37.57
CA THR A 617 -38.56 -21.48 38.61
C THR A 617 -39.53 -22.64 38.55
N THR A 618 -39.55 -23.43 39.66
CA THR A 618 -40.49 -24.53 39.86
C THR A 618 -41.21 -24.27 41.17
N ASP A 619 -42.53 -24.21 41.15
CA ASP A 619 -43.41 -23.99 42.34
C ASP A 619 -43.07 -22.72 43.13
N GLY A 620 -42.69 -21.63 42.42
CA GLY A 620 -42.31 -20.35 43.04
C GLY A 620 -40.87 -20.31 43.62
N ILE A 621 -40.10 -21.40 43.55
CA ILE A 621 -38.70 -21.44 44.00
C ILE A 621 -37.82 -21.32 42.76
N THR A 622 -37.02 -20.23 42.72
CA THR A 622 -36.04 -20.02 41.65
C THR A 622 -34.72 -20.66 42.06
N THR A 623 -34.31 -21.67 41.33
CA THR A 623 -33.00 -22.34 41.46
C THR A 623 -32.07 -21.89 40.31
N SER A 624 -30.84 -21.59 40.66
CA SER A 624 -29.81 -21.24 39.67
C SER A 624 -28.86 -22.43 39.49
N ASN A 625 -28.67 -22.86 38.25
CA ASN A 625 -27.76 -23.96 37.86
C ASN A 625 -26.72 -23.46 36.86
N LEU A 626 -25.45 -23.75 37.11
CA LEU A 626 -24.35 -23.47 36.19
C LEU A 626 -24.33 -24.52 35.08
N VAL A 627 -24.29 -24.05 33.84
CA VAL A 627 -24.12 -24.87 32.64
C VAL A 627 -22.64 -24.80 32.26
N LYS A 628 -22.04 -25.97 32.11
CA LYS A 628 -20.61 -26.07 31.83
C LYS A 628 -20.25 -25.62 30.42
N GLU A 629 -21.10 -25.96 29.45
CA GLU A 629 -20.80 -25.75 28.03
C GLU A 629 -22.07 -25.54 27.19
N LEU A 630 -21.90 -24.82 26.09
CA LEU A 630 -22.90 -24.63 25.05
C LEU A 630 -22.36 -25.24 23.74
N ASN A 631 -22.96 -26.34 23.30
CA ASN A 631 -22.60 -27.00 22.05
C ASN A 631 -23.50 -26.53 20.91
N GLN A 632 -22.91 -26.20 19.76
CA GLN A 632 -23.61 -25.73 18.58
C GLN A 632 -22.99 -26.27 17.29
N SER A 633 -23.84 -26.91 16.46
CA SER A 633 -23.48 -27.30 15.10
C SER A 633 -24.10 -26.34 14.09
N GLU A 634 -23.28 -25.90 13.14
CA GLU A 634 -23.60 -24.81 12.22
C GLU A 634 -23.22 -25.16 10.79
N VAL A 635 -24.02 -24.70 9.85
CA VAL A 635 -23.72 -24.63 8.42
C VAL A 635 -23.71 -23.17 8.01
N GLU A 636 -22.62 -22.68 7.46
CA GLU A 636 -22.47 -21.29 7.05
C GLU A 636 -22.09 -21.21 5.58
N LEU A 637 -22.85 -20.44 4.79
CA LEU A 637 -22.51 -20.06 3.43
C LEU A 637 -22.11 -18.59 3.41
N THR A 638 -20.88 -18.32 2.95
CA THR A 638 -20.38 -16.96 2.72
C THR A 638 -20.16 -16.73 1.24
N LEU A 639 -20.75 -15.69 0.70
CA LEU A 639 -20.56 -15.20 -0.66
C LEU A 639 -19.78 -13.89 -0.60
N ARG A 640 -18.71 -13.77 -1.40
CA ARG A 640 -17.91 -12.55 -1.47
C ARG A 640 -17.67 -12.16 -2.93
N TYR A 641 -17.87 -10.90 -3.24
CA TYR A 641 -17.59 -10.33 -4.55
C TYR A 641 -16.76 -9.06 -4.43
N ALA A 642 -15.55 -9.09 -4.98
CA ALA A 642 -14.58 -8.02 -4.90
C ALA A 642 -14.00 -7.72 -6.29
N PRO A 643 -14.79 -7.12 -7.22
CA PRO A 643 -14.37 -6.93 -8.60
C PRO A 643 -13.08 -6.13 -8.69
N LYS A 644 -12.14 -6.63 -9.52
CA LYS A 644 -10.82 -6.00 -9.75
C LYS A 644 -9.96 -5.86 -8.49
N GLU A 645 -10.17 -6.70 -7.49
CA GLU A 645 -9.32 -6.73 -6.31
C GLU A 645 -7.90 -7.10 -6.71
N LYS A 646 -6.95 -6.30 -6.23
CA LYS A 646 -5.52 -6.56 -6.41
C LYS A 646 -4.94 -7.15 -5.14
N PHE A 647 -4.03 -8.10 -5.33
CA PHE A 647 -3.38 -8.79 -4.23
C PHE A 647 -1.87 -8.68 -4.35
N THR A 648 -1.23 -8.69 -3.20
CA THR A 648 0.18 -9.02 -3.11
C THR A 648 0.32 -10.39 -2.46
N GLN A 649 1.23 -11.18 -2.99
CA GLN A 649 1.47 -12.53 -2.49
C GLN A 649 2.86 -12.60 -1.87
N SER A 650 2.92 -13.02 -0.60
CA SER A 650 4.17 -13.34 0.09
C SER A 650 4.44 -14.84 0.04
N LYS A 651 5.56 -15.27 0.61
CA LYS A 651 5.83 -16.70 0.85
C LYS A 651 4.85 -17.36 1.83
N TRP A 652 4.09 -16.56 2.59
CA TRP A 652 3.27 -17.01 3.72
C TRP A 652 1.79 -16.79 3.53
N ASN A 653 1.42 -15.70 2.86
CA ASN A 653 0.04 -15.29 2.76
C ASN A 653 -0.18 -14.32 1.59
N ARG A 654 -1.43 -14.16 1.23
CA ARG A 654 -1.93 -13.16 0.29
C ARG A 654 -2.56 -12.01 1.07
N HIS A 655 -2.25 -10.78 0.66
CA HIS A 655 -2.86 -9.58 1.21
C HIS A 655 -3.60 -8.82 0.11
N SER A 656 -4.83 -8.45 0.38
CA SER A 656 -5.59 -7.53 -0.48
C SER A 656 -4.96 -6.14 -0.40
N LEU A 657 -4.73 -5.54 -1.56
CA LEU A 657 -4.42 -4.12 -1.66
C LEU A 657 -5.70 -3.31 -1.39
N LEU A 658 -5.50 -2.05 -1.04
CA LEU A 658 -6.57 -1.14 -0.63
C LEU A 658 -7.78 -1.21 -1.58
N PRO A 659 -9.02 -1.33 -1.07
CA PRO A 659 -10.20 -1.55 -1.89
C PRO A 659 -10.63 -0.27 -2.63
N GLU A 660 -10.02 0.02 -3.76
CA GLU A 660 -10.51 1.09 -4.67
C GLU A 660 -11.86 0.70 -5.29
N HIS A 661 -12.12 -0.59 -5.43
CA HIS A 661 -13.39 -1.16 -5.88
C HIS A 661 -14.19 -1.71 -4.71
N PRO A 662 -15.52 -1.74 -4.80
CA PRO A 662 -16.34 -2.22 -3.71
C PRO A 662 -16.11 -3.70 -3.42
N VAL A 663 -16.12 -4.07 -2.14
CA VAL A 663 -16.13 -5.45 -1.67
C VAL A 663 -17.45 -5.70 -0.99
N PHE A 664 -18.20 -6.69 -1.48
CA PHE A 664 -19.47 -7.13 -0.91
C PHE A 664 -19.28 -8.51 -0.28
N THR A 665 -19.76 -8.69 0.93
CA THR A 665 -19.81 -9.99 1.59
C THR A 665 -21.21 -10.23 2.13
N LEU A 666 -21.74 -11.43 1.90
CA LEU A 666 -22.98 -11.89 2.47
C LEU A 666 -22.76 -13.26 3.09
N SER A 667 -23.08 -13.42 4.36
CA SER A 667 -23.03 -14.72 5.03
C SER A 667 -24.40 -15.08 5.61
N HIS A 668 -24.72 -16.37 5.55
CA HIS A 668 -25.89 -16.92 6.20
C HIS A 668 -25.49 -18.20 6.93
N LYS A 669 -25.79 -18.23 8.21
CA LYS A 669 -25.47 -19.31 9.13
C LYS A 669 -26.75 -19.94 9.64
N VAL A 670 -26.78 -21.27 9.65
CA VAL A 670 -27.88 -22.09 10.17
C VAL A 670 -27.34 -22.99 11.28
N GLY A 671 -27.79 -22.78 12.47
CA GLY A 671 -27.57 -23.70 13.61
C GLY A 671 -28.58 -24.83 13.57
N VAL A 672 -28.13 -26.06 13.78
CA VAL A 672 -28.96 -27.27 13.69
C VAL A 672 -28.94 -28.03 15.02
N LYS A 673 -30.06 -28.01 15.72
CA LYS A 673 -30.24 -28.71 16.99
C LYS A 673 -30.15 -30.24 16.83
N GLY A 674 -29.50 -30.91 17.79
CA GLY A 674 -29.39 -32.38 17.85
C GLY A 674 -28.20 -32.95 17.11
N VAL A 675 -27.67 -32.25 16.11
CA VAL A 675 -26.48 -32.70 15.39
C VAL A 675 -25.25 -32.52 16.27
N LEU A 676 -24.47 -33.59 16.48
CA LEU A 676 -23.27 -33.61 17.33
C LEU A 676 -23.50 -33.02 18.75
N GLY A 677 -24.73 -33.13 19.27
CA GLY A 677 -25.09 -32.62 20.59
C GLY A 677 -25.45 -31.11 20.61
N SER A 678 -25.68 -30.51 19.47
CA SER A 678 -26.09 -29.09 19.36
C SER A 678 -27.37 -28.79 20.09
N HIS A 679 -27.43 -27.64 20.78
CA HIS A 679 -28.53 -27.26 21.66
C HIS A 679 -29.64 -26.43 20.99
N PHE A 680 -29.34 -25.66 19.94
CA PHE A 680 -30.25 -24.69 19.35
C PHE A 680 -30.38 -24.80 17.85
N ASN A 681 -31.58 -24.50 17.35
CA ASN A 681 -31.82 -24.10 15.96
C ASN A 681 -31.79 -22.60 15.88
N TYR A 682 -31.06 -22.05 14.93
CA TYR A 682 -31.10 -20.60 14.68
C TYR A 682 -30.57 -20.24 13.29
N HIS A 683 -30.94 -19.07 12.84
CA HIS A 683 -30.45 -18.45 11.61
C HIS A 683 -29.76 -17.12 11.92
N HIS A 684 -28.62 -16.89 11.33
CA HIS A 684 -27.90 -15.63 11.41
C HIS A 684 -27.47 -15.20 10.02
N THR A 685 -27.90 -14.00 9.61
CA THR A 685 -27.53 -13.39 8.34
C THR A 685 -26.67 -12.15 8.61
N GLU A 686 -25.57 -11.98 7.88
CA GLU A 686 -24.72 -10.80 7.94
C GLU A 686 -24.32 -10.37 6.54
N ALA A 687 -24.32 -9.05 6.29
CA ALA A 687 -23.89 -8.44 5.06
C ALA A 687 -22.87 -7.33 5.35
N SER A 688 -21.85 -7.20 4.51
CA SER A 688 -20.89 -6.10 4.58
C SER A 688 -20.59 -5.48 3.22
N PHE A 689 -20.29 -4.19 3.25
CA PHE A 689 -19.84 -3.40 2.13
C PHE A 689 -18.60 -2.62 2.57
N GLU A 690 -17.50 -2.72 1.79
CA GLU A 690 -16.25 -2.01 2.06
C GLU A 690 -15.78 -1.33 0.78
N LYS A 691 -15.37 -0.04 0.88
CA LYS A 691 -14.84 0.71 -0.25
C LYS A 691 -14.06 1.94 0.20
N ARG A 692 -12.99 2.26 -0.55
CA ARG A 692 -12.29 3.54 -0.47
C ARG A 692 -12.85 4.51 -1.51
N PHE A 693 -13.23 5.71 -1.06
CA PHE A 693 -13.66 6.83 -1.91
C PHE A 693 -12.56 7.87 -1.96
N TRP A 694 -12.03 8.13 -3.14
CA TRP A 694 -11.00 9.13 -3.36
C TRP A 694 -11.59 10.49 -3.71
N PHE A 695 -11.06 11.54 -3.09
CA PHE A 695 -11.39 12.95 -3.38
C PHE A 695 -10.22 13.66 -4.06
N SER A 696 -9.56 12.99 -5.02
CA SER A 696 -8.38 13.49 -5.71
C SER A 696 -7.25 13.82 -4.72
N ALA A 697 -6.63 15.01 -4.84
CA ALA A 697 -5.59 15.48 -3.92
C ALA A 697 -6.08 15.79 -2.49
N PHE A 698 -7.39 15.79 -2.26
CA PHE A 698 -7.98 16.09 -0.93
C PHE A 698 -8.12 14.87 -0.03
N GLY A 699 -7.49 13.76 -0.42
CA GLY A 699 -7.48 12.55 0.39
C GLY A 699 -8.55 11.54 0.01
N TYR A 700 -8.91 10.69 0.98
CA TYR A 700 -9.85 9.59 0.76
C TYR A 700 -10.62 9.25 2.04
N THR A 701 -11.78 8.63 1.85
CA THR A 701 -12.56 8.04 2.94
C THR A 701 -12.62 6.53 2.79
N ASP A 702 -12.19 5.81 3.82
CA ASP A 702 -12.46 4.39 3.96
C ASP A 702 -13.84 4.24 4.59
N CYS A 703 -14.70 3.46 3.93
CA CYS A 703 -16.08 3.24 4.32
C CYS A 703 -16.32 1.75 4.49
N THR A 704 -16.75 1.35 5.67
CA THR A 704 -17.23 -0.01 5.96
C THR A 704 -18.63 0.08 6.53
N ILE A 705 -19.58 -0.63 5.94
CA ILE A 705 -20.96 -0.76 6.40
C ILE A 705 -21.22 -2.23 6.64
N ARG A 706 -21.80 -2.57 7.79
CA ARG A 706 -22.21 -3.94 8.12
C ARG A 706 -23.63 -3.94 8.67
N ALA A 707 -24.37 -5.00 8.36
CA ALA A 707 -25.68 -5.24 8.93
C ALA A 707 -25.84 -6.73 9.18
N GLY A 708 -26.51 -7.08 10.26
CA GLY A 708 -26.74 -8.48 10.61
C GLY A 708 -27.97 -8.68 11.46
N LYS A 709 -28.48 -9.91 11.42
CA LYS A 709 -29.65 -10.33 12.19
C LYS A 709 -29.60 -11.80 12.58
N VAL A 710 -29.84 -12.07 13.85
CA VAL A 710 -30.18 -13.39 14.42
C VAL A 710 -31.69 -13.50 14.45
N TRP A 711 -32.22 -14.43 13.67
CA TRP A 711 -33.65 -14.54 13.45
C TRP A 711 -34.40 -15.26 14.56
N ASP A 712 -33.73 -16.06 15.35
CA ASP A 712 -34.31 -16.97 16.33
C ASP A 712 -34.01 -16.57 17.76
N LYS A 713 -34.57 -17.34 18.70
CA LYS A 713 -34.30 -17.22 20.12
C LYS A 713 -33.03 -17.98 20.49
N VAL A 714 -32.01 -17.26 20.97
CA VAL A 714 -30.67 -17.80 21.28
C VAL A 714 -30.12 -17.28 22.61
N PRO A 715 -29.28 -18.05 23.32
CA PRO A 715 -28.60 -17.55 24.49
C PRO A 715 -27.47 -16.55 24.12
N PHE A 716 -27.03 -15.75 25.11
CA PHE A 716 -26.12 -14.62 24.87
C PHE A 716 -24.82 -14.97 24.12
N PRO A 717 -24.21 -16.17 24.23
CA PRO A 717 -23.01 -16.47 23.45
C PRO A 717 -23.22 -16.47 21.94
N LEU A 718 -24.47 -16.62 21.48
CA LEU A 718 -24.87 -16.63 20.07
C LEU A 718 -25.43 -15.27 19.60
N LEU A 719 -25.59 -14.29 20.49
CA LEU A 719 -26.00 -12.93 20.15
C LEU A 719 -24.86 -12.14 19.50
N ILE A 720 -25.22 -11.08 18.81
CA ILE A 720 -24.29 -10.14 18.20
C ILE A 720 -23.75 -9.21 19.26
N MET A 721 -22.43 -9.28 19.48
CA MET A 721 -21.71 -8.41 20.39
C MET A 721 -20.80 -7.49 19.56
N PRO A 722 -20.95 -6.16 19.66
CA PRO A 722 -20.07 -5.23 18.97
C PRO A 722 -18.61 -5.43 19.37
N SER A 723 -17.71 -5.31 18.40
CA SER A 723 -16.27 -5.46 18.65
C SER A 723 -15.71 -4.27 19.41
N ALA A 724 -15.30 -4.48 20.66
CA ALA A 724 -14.66 -3.49 21.51
C ALA A 724 -13.13 -3.55 21.39
N ASN A 725 -12.49 -2.39 21.33
CA ASN A 725 -11.04 -2.27 21.39
C ASN A 725 -10.60 -1.96 22.83
N LEU A 726 -10.09 -2.93 23.54
CA LEU A 726 -9.58 -2.76 24.90
C LEU A 726 -8.12 -2.30 24.96
N SER A 727 -7.42 -2.20 23.83
CA SER A 727 -6.04 -1.74 23.78
C SER A 727 -5.91 -0.23 23.62
N TYR A 728 -4.72 0.32 23.84
CA TYR A 728 -4.39 1.70 23.52
C TYR A 728 -4.15 1.94 22.02
N THR A 729 -4.02 0.89 21.22
CA THR A 729 -3.80 1.00 19.78
C THR A 729 -5.10 1.21 19.01
N ILE A 730 -5.07 1.91 17.88
CA ILE A 730 -6.20 1.99 16.96
C ILE A 730 -6.37 0.62 16.29
N GLN A 731 -7.56 0.04 16.38
CA GLN A 731 -7.95 -1.19 15.70
C GLN A 731 -9.08 -0.89 14.71
N ASP A 732 -8.86 -1.23 13.46
CA ASP A 732 -9.85 -1.06 12.41
C ASP A 732 -11.01 -2.06 12.62
N GLY A 733 -12.25 -1.61 12.41
CA GLY A 733 -13.44 -2.43 12.61
C GLY A 733 -13.89 -2.62 14.06
N SER A 734 -13.24 -1.95 15.03
CA SER A 734 -13.59 -2.01 16.46
C SER A 734 -13.91 -0.62 17.02
N TYR A 735 -14.74 -0.58 18.07
CA TYR A 735 -15.09 0.65 18.79
C TYR A 735 -14.05 0.96 19.87
N SER A 736 -13.53 2.19 19.83
CA SER A 736 -12.40 2.60 20.66
C SER A 736 -12.76 2.83 22.14
N LEU A 737 -14.00 3.18 22.44
CA LEU A 737 -14.46 3.54 23.80
C LEU A 737 -15.50 2.60 24.39
N MET A 738 -15.97 1.64 23.57
CA MET A 738 -16.90 0.61 24.02
C MET A 738 -16.18 -0.41 24.92
N ASN A 739 -16.88 -0.95 25.90
CA ASN A 739 -16.40 -2.07 26.70
C ASN A 739 -16.78 -3.41 26.02
N ALA A 740 -16.01 -4.45 26.26
CA ALA A 740 -16.36 -5.79 25.79
C ALA A 740 -17.69 -6.23 26.40
N MET A 741 -18.57 -6.79 25.59
CA MET A 741 -19.94 -7.22 25.97
C MET A 741 -20.82 -6.10 26.55
N GLU A 742 -20.54 -4.82 26.26
CA GLU A 742 -21.36 -3.71 26.76
C GLU A 742 -22.79 -3.73 26.17
N PHE A 743 -22.94 -4.14 24.92
CA PHE A 743 -24.21 -4.24 24.23
C PHE A 743 -24.42 -5.64 23.66
N PHE A 744 -25.66 -6.10 23.77
CA PHE A 744 -26.15 -7.33 23.14
C PHE A 744 -27.23 -6.99 22.15
N ASN A 745 -27.15 -7.53 20.95
CA ASN A 745 -28.09 -7.28 19.87
C ASN A 745 -28.44 -8.58 19.16
N ASP A 746 -29.66 -8.67 18.65
CA ASP A 746 -30.03 -9.70 17.69
C ASP A 746 -30.21 -9.14 16.28
N GLU A 747 -30.22 -7.81 16.12
CA GLU A 747 -30.10 -7.15 14.84
C GLU A 747 -29.27 -5.86 14.95
N TYR A 748 -28.52 -5.52 13.90
CA TYR A 748 -27.72 -4.30 13.86
C TYR A 748 -27.48 -3.80 12.44
N ALA A 749 -27.16 -2.51 12.36
CA ALA A 749 -26.52 -1.86 11.24
C ALA A 749 -25.41 -0.95 11.76
N SER A 750 -24.21 -1.07 11.24
CA SER A 750 -23.06 -0.32 11.69
C SER A 750 -22.31 0.35 10.53
N TRP A 751 -21.62 1.43 10.86
CA TRP A 751 -20.73 2.14 9.92
C TRP A 751 -19.41 2.47 10.59
N ASP A 752 -18.35 2.42 9.80
CA ASP A 752 -17.00 2.85 10.15
C ASP A 752 -16.47 3.70 8.99
N LEU A 753 -16.36 5.00 9.23
CA LEU A 753 -15.91 5.98 8.26
C LEU A 753 -14.62 6.61 8.76
N ALA A 754 -13.58 6.58 7.95
CA ALA A 754 -12.30 7.21 8.26
C ALA A 754 -11.87 8.10 7.08
N TYR A 755 -11.92 9.44 7.27
CA TYR A 755 -11.49 10.41 6.28
C TYR A 755 -10.06 10.86 6.54
N TYR A 756 -9.16 10.52 5.64
CA TYR A 756 -7.76 10.92 5.61
C TYR A 756 -7.63 12.14 4.70
N MET A 757 -7.35 13.31 5.27
CA MET A 757 -7.47 14.59 4.58
C MET A 757 -6.20 15.05 3.85
N ASN A 758 -5.10 14.30 3.93
CA ASN A 758 -3.81 14.60 3.27
C ASN A 758 -3.30 16.04 3.53
N GLY A 759 -3.52 16.57 4.73
CA GLY A 759 -3.10 17.92 5.09
C GLY A 759 -3.99 19.02 4.50
N LEU A 760 -5.24 18.73 4.18
CA LEU A 760 -6.18 19.69 3.57
C LEU A 760 -6.28 21.03 4.32
N ILE A 761 -6.24 21.01 5.64
CA ILE A 761 -6.26 22.19 6.52
C ILE A 761 -4.83 22.55 6.95
N PHE A 762 -4.06 21.58 7.45
CA PHE A 762 -2.75 21.82 8.06
C PHE A 762 -1.72 22.37 7.09
N ASN A 763 -1.76 21.98 5.82
CA ASN A 763 -0.90 22.53 4.76
C ASN A 763 -1.17 24.01 4.46
N ARG A 764 -2.29 24.58 4.94
CA ARG A 764 -2.64 26.01 4.78
C ARG A 764 -2.27 26.86 5.99
N LEU A 765 -1.90 26.24 7.11
CA LEU A 765 -1.52 26.92 8.34
C LEU A 765 0.00 27.10 8.43
N PRO A 766 0.52 28.35 8.39
CA PRO A 766 1.95 28.63 8.15
C PRO A 766 2.94 27.95 9.10
N LEU A 767 2.56 27.70 10.35
CA LEU A 767 3.42 27.02 11.33
C LEU A 767 3.28 25.51 11.27
N ILE A 768 2.04 25.01 11.13
CA ILE A 768 1.74 23.56 11.17
C ILE A 768 2.22 22.86 9.91
N ARG A 769 2.16 23.52 8.74
CA ARG A 769 2.60 22.94 7.47
C ARG A 769 4.05 22.46 7.49
N LYS A 770 4.92 23.10 8.29
CA LYS A 770 6.34 22.69 8.44
C LYS A 770 6.51 21.36 9.18
N LEU A 771 5.49 20.90 9.90
CA LEU A 771 5.50 19.64 10.62
C LEU A 771 5.05 18.46 9.72
N ASN A 772 4.53 18.75 8.53
CA ASN A 772 3.95 17.77 7.61
C ASN A 772 2.86 16.89 8.25
N TRP A 773 2.19 17.40 9.27
CA TRP A 773 1.09 16.70 9.90
C TRP A 773 -0.13 16.66 8.99
N ARG A 774 -0.90 15.58 9.13
CA ARG A 774 -2.12 15.37 8.33
C ARG A 774 -3.29 15.08 9.26
N GLU A 775 -4.46 15.54 8.89
CA GLU A 775 -5.68 15.36 9.67
C GLU A 775 -6.36 14.05 9.29
N VAL A 776 -6.94 13.41 10.28
CA VAL A 776 -7.85 12.26 10.10
C VAL A 776 -9.08 12.49 10.95
N ILE A 777 -10.24 12.24 10.35
CA ILE A 777 -11.52 12.25 11.07
C ILE A 777 -12.12 10.86 10.96
N THR A 778 -12.49 10.28 12.08
CA THR A 778 -13.18 8.99 12.14
C THR A 778 -14.57 9.16 12.71
N PHE A 779 -15.54 8.48 12.13
CA PHE A 779 -16.90 8.44 12.63
C PHE A 779 -17.42 7.00 12.58
N LYS A 780 -17.63 6.42 13.73
CA LYS A 780 -18.12 5.06 13.89
C LYS A 780 -19.44 5.06 14.63
N GLY A 781 -20.32 4.17 14.22
CA GLY A 781 -21.57 4.01 14.94
C GLY A 781 -22.24 2.69 14.64
N MET A 782 -23.20 2.37 15.47
CA MET A 782 -24.00 1.17 15.38
C MET A 782 -25.43 1.45 15.86
N TYR A 783 -26.36 1.20 14.99
CA TYR A 783 -27.75 1.03 15.37
C TYR A 783 -27.98 -0.45 15.66
N GLY A 784 -28.53 -0.78 16.81
CA GLY A 784 -28.75 -2.17 17.19
C GLY A 784 -30.06 -2.31 17.97
N HIS A 785 -30.55 -3.53 18.04
CA HIS A 785 -31.74 -3.88 18.81
C HIS A 785 -31.61 -5.28 19.40
N LEU A 786 -32.14 -5.47 20.59
CA LEU A 786 -32.34 -6.79 21.19
C LEU A 786 -33.83 -7.01 21.39
N SER A 787 -34.41 -7.90 20.62
CA SER A 787 -35.84 -8.21 20.69
C SER A 787 -36.22 -8.85 22.03
N HIS A 788 -37.48 -8.69 22.46
CA HIS A 788 -37.97 -9.26 23.74
C HIS A 788 -37.76 -10.77 23.86
N LYS A 789 -37.80 -11.51 22.72
CA LYS A 789 -37.58 -12.98 22.73
C LYS A 789 -36.16 -13.37 23.20
N ASN A 790 -35.16 -12.48 23.01
CA ASN A 790 -33.76 -12.70 23.33
C ASN A 790 -33.31 -11.94 24.61
N ARG A 791 -34.22 -11.20 25.26
CA ARG A 791 -33.94 -10.57 26.56
C ARG A 791 -34.15 -11.59 27.68
N PRO A 792 -33.15 -11.83 28.53
CA PRO A 792 -33.32 -12.68 29.68
C PRO A 792 -34.34 -12.07 30.67
N THR A 793 -35.35 -12.86 30.99
CA THR A 793 -36.36 -12.58 32.03
C THR A 793 -36.39 -13.74 33.02
N PRO A 794 -36.91 -13.58 34.24
CA PRO A 794 -37.00 -14.70 35.19
C PRO A 794 -37.65 -15.95 34.58
N ASP A 795 -38.62 -15.79 33.68
CA ASP A 795 -39.35 -16.89 33.10
C ASP A 795 -38.66 -17.59 31.93
N ASN A 796 -37.62 -16.98 31.33
CA ASN A 796 -36.94 -17.51 30.13
C ASN A 796 -35.46 -17.81 30.32
N THR A 797 -34.85 -17.50 31.47
CA THR A 797 -33.45 -17.74 31.77
C THR A 797 -33.09 -19.22 31.82
N GLY A 798 -34.04 -20.11 31.96
CA GLY A 798 -33.81 -21.55 31.72
C GLY A 798 -33.40 -21.90 30.31
N THR A 799 -33.67 -21.05 29.31
CA THR A 799 -33.29 -21.23 27.90
C THR A 799 -32.18 -20.29 27.48
N LEU A 800 -32.27 -19.01 27.87
CA LEU A 800 -31.43 -17.92 27.37
C LEU A 800 -30.14 -17.71 28.13
N PHE A 801 -29.94 -18.31 29.26
CA PHE A 801 -28.91 -17.99 30.24
C PHE A 801 -29.09 -16.54 30.79
N LYS A 802 -28.76 -16.36 32.05
CA LYS A 802 -28.60 -15.05 32.64
C LYS A 802 -27.39 -14.36 32.03
N PHE A 803 -27.45 -13.06 31.76
CA PHE A 803 -26.25 -12.34 31.36
C PHE A 803 -25.21 -12.37 32.51
N PRO A 804 -23.90 -12.53 32.17
CA PRO A 804 -22.90 -12.87 33.15
C PRO A 804 -22.44 -11.69 34.03
N TYR A 805 -23.35 -10.75 34.37
CA TYR A 805 -23.01 -9.58 35.15
C TYR A 805 -24.02 -9.32 36.26
N GLU A 806 -23.52 -8.97 37.44
CA GLU A 806 -24.25 -8.29 38.46
C GLU A 806 -24.15 -6.77 38.23
N ASN A 807 -25.23 -6.03 38.45
CA ASN A 807 -25.35 -4.58 38.45
C ASN A 807 -25.02 -3.87 37.12
N ASP A 808 -25.96 -3.87 36.18
CA ASP A 808 -26.04 -2.92 35.05
C ASP A 808 -24.81 -2.67 34.19
N SER A 809 -23.96 -3.68 33.99
CA SER A 809 -22.78 -3.53 33.11
C SER A 809 -23.03 -3.84 31.62
N TYR A 810 -24.24 -4.31 31.30
CA TYR A 810 -24.71 -4.50 29.92
C TYR A 810 -25.92 -3.62 29.64
N HIS A 811 -26.08 -3.25 28.38
CA HIS A 811 -27.12 -2.31 27.97
C HIS A 811 -27.77 -2.74 26.66
N TYR A 812 -28.85 -2.08 26.32
CA TYR A 812 -29.57 -2.25 25.05
C TYR A 812 -29.47 -0.96 24.23
N LEU A 813 -29.32 -1.10 22.93
CA LEU A 813 -29.43 0.00 21.98
C LEU A 813 -30.91 0.20 21.62
N GLU A 814 -31.65 0.99 22.39
CA GLU A 814 -33.12 1.10 22.22
C GLU A 814 -33.59 2.38 21.57
N SER A 815 -33.00 3.53 21.94
CA SER A 815 -33.54 4.84 21.59
C SER A 815 -32.65 5.61 20.61
N GLU A 816 -31.36 5.34 20.63
CA GLU A 816 -30.36 6.01 19.78
C GLU A 816 -29.23 5.05 19.41
N PRO A 817 -28.54 5.27 18.27
CA PRO A 817 -27.36 4.48 17.93
C PRO A 817 -26.19 4.77 18.89
N TYR A 818 -25.34 3.77 19.13
CA TYR A 818 -24.02 4.04 19.69
C TYR A 818 -23.19 4.79 18.68
N MET A 819 -22.54 5.87 19.09
CA MET A 819 -21.69 6.67 18.21
C MET A 819 -20.41 7.12 18.92
N GLU A 820 -19.30 7.08 18.20
CA GLU A 820 -18.03 7.69 18.58
C GLU A 820 -17.42 8.43 17.40
N MET A 821 -16.77 9.56 17.69
CA MET A 821 -16.05 10.36 16.71
C MET A 821 -14.61 10.55 17.16
N GLY A 822 -13.68 10.37 16.24
CA GLY A 822 -12.27 10.62 16.46
C GLY A 822 -11.76 11.77 15.60
N VAL A 823 -10.90 12.59 16.19
CA VAL A 823 -10.09 13.57 15.47
C VAL A 823 -8.64 13.20 15.70
N GLY A 824 -7.95 12.88 14.62
CA GLY A 824 -6.59 12.38 14.65
C GLY A 824 -5.61 13.30 13.95
N ILE A 825 -4.39 13.24 14.41
CA ILE A 825 -3.22 13.80 13.74
C ILE A 825 -2.33 12.64 13.37
N GLU A 826 -2.08 12.46 12.09
CA GLU A 826 -1.11 11.48 11.60
C GLU A 826 0.17 12.17 11.11
N ASN A 827 1.15 11.34 10.81
CA ASN A 827 2.45 11.80 10.36
C ASN A 827 3.30 12.49 11.45
N ILE A 828 2.97 12.31 12.72
CA ILE A 828 3.81 12.77 13.83
C ILE A 828 5.12 11.98 13.79
N PHE A 829 6.26 12.67 13.69
CA PHE A 829 7.57 12.06 13.46
C PHE A 829 7.60 11.11 12.25
N ARG A 830 6.72 11.28 11.27
CA ARG A 830 6.57 10.47 10.04
C ARG A 830 6.10 9.02 10.26
N VAL A 831 5.79 8.62 11.49
CA VAL A 831 5.47 7.22 11.82
C VAL A 831 4.28 7.05 12.76
N LEU A 832 3.84 8.12 13.41
CA LEU A 832 2.86 8.02 14.50
C LEU A 832 1.57 8.73 14.14
N ARG A 833 0.46 8.10 14.47
CA ARG A 833 -0.87 8.69 14.48
C ARG A 833 -1.41 8.68 15.90
N ILE A 834 -1.99 9.79 16.33
CA ILE A 834 -2.66 9.96 17.63
C ILE A 834 -4.07 10.47 17.37
N ASP A 835 -5.06 9.76 17.88
CA ASP A 835 -6.47 10.10 17.78
C ASP A 835 -7.01 10.45 19.18
N TYR A 836 -7.66 11.58 19.27
CA TYR A 836 -8.59 11.87 20.34
C TYR A 836 -9.97 11.35 19.93
N VAL A 837 -10.49 10.40 20.68
CA VAL A 837 -11.80 9.81 20.41
C VAL A 837 -12.78 10.24 21.50
N ARG A 838 -13.98 10.61 21.09
CA ARG A 838 -15.08 11.00 21.98
C ARG A 838 -16.31 10.15 21.70
N ARG A 839 -16.84 9.60 22.76
CA ARG A 839 -18.15 8.91 22.77
C ARG A 839 -19.25 9.96 22.71
N LEU A 840 -20.18 9.84 21.79
CA LEU A 840 -21.23 10.83 21.54
C LEU A 840 -22.53 10.47 22.25
N THR A 841 -22.86 9.19 22.27
CA THR A 841 -24.11 8.65 22.87
C THR A 841 -23.79 7.71 24.05
N TYR A 842 -24.79 7.35 24.85
CA TYR A 842 -24.65 6.45 26.01
C TYR A 842 -23.53 6.86 26.98
N ARG A 843 -23.34 8.16 27.17
CA ARG A 843 -22.23 8.73 27.97
C ARG A 843 -22.42 8.65 29.49
N ASN A 844 -23.63 8.42 29.93
CA ASN A 844 -23.97 8.43 31.33
C ASN A 844 -24.07 7.04 31.97
N LEU A 845 -23.77 5.99 31.17
CA LEU A 845 -23.72 4.64 31.66
C LEU A 845 -22.57 4.44 32.66
N PRO A 846 -22.71 3.57 33.66
CA PRO A 846 -21.65 3.31 34.62
C PRO A 846 -20.43 2.63 33.94
N GLY A 847 -19.25 2.98 34.40
CA GLY A 847 -18.00 2.33 33.94
C GLY A 847 -17.59 2.59 32.48
N VAL A 848 -18.24 3.53 31.76
CA VAL A 848 -17.90 3.86 30.39
C VAL A 848 -16.87 4.97 30.28
N ASP A 849 -16.01 4.86 29.28
CA ASP A 849 -15.09 5.94 28.90
C ASP A 849 -15.83 6.95 28.02
N LYS A 850 -15.83 8.23 28.41
CA LYS A 850 -16.46 9.32 27.65
C LYS A 850 -15.54 9.84 26.52
N TRP A 851 -14.25 9.68 26.71
CA TRP A 851 -13.20 10.04 25.75
C TRP A 851 -11.93 9.21 25.98
N GLY A 852 -11.05 9.20 25.03
CA GLY A 852 -9.77 8.54 25.19
C GLY A 852 -8.80 8.89 24.07
N ILE A 853 -7.52 8.63 24.28
CA ILE A 853 -6.46 8.77 23.28
C ILE A 853 -6.11 7.39 22.77
N ARG A 854 -5.95 7.29 21.45
CA ARG A 854 -5.53 6.07 20.76
C ARG A 854 -4.34 6.36 19.88
N ILE A 855 -3.45 5.39 19.77
CA ILE A 855 -2.17 5.52 19.08
C ILE A 855 -2.08 4.42 18.02
N LYS A 856 -1.55 4.77 16.85
CA LYS A 856 -1.23 3.80 15.79
C LYS A 856 0.13 4.16 15.21
N PHE A 857 0.98 3.17 15.07
CA PHE A 857 2.14 3.32 14.21
C PHE A 857 1.65 3.15 12.76
N HIS A 858 1.80 4.20 11.97
CA HIS A 858 1.33 4.25 10.59
C HIS A 858 2.37 4.99 9.75
N ILE A 859 3.06 4.24 8.89
CA ILE A 859 3.98 4.82 7.94
C ILE A 859 3.25 4.95 6.61
N GLN A 860 3.22 6.17 6.09
CA GLN A 860 2.65 6.51 4.80
C GLN A 860 3.62 7.43 4.06
N PHE A 861 3.75 7.26 2.75
CA PHE A 861 4.51 8.18 1.90
C PHE A 861 3.87 9.56 1.83
#